data_be98b59af08b7701403aac3b1af441b7
#
_entry.id   be98b59af08b7701403aac3b1af441b7
#
_cell.length_a   1.000
_cell.length_b   1.000
_cell.length_c   1.000
_cell.angle_alpha   90.00
_cell.angle_beta   90.00
_cell.angle_gamma   90.00
#
_symmetry.space_group_name_H-M   'P 1'
#
loop_
_entity.id
_entity.type
_entity.pdbx_description
1 polymer ?
#
loop_
_entity_poly.entity_id
_entity_poly.type
_entity_poly.pdbx_seq_one_letter_code
_entity_poly.pdbx_strand_id
1 'polypeptide(L)'
;PYNKLIKIRYAPKGARNIGRRRRKMKKIADKIAKHSKIILLIAFLLLIPSVMGYIKTDINYDILSYLPEDVSTMKAEKIMKEDFNCGSLAMLEIENMPDKDVAKIKEKVEKVEGVEEVIWKDSFIDLAFPNEMIPKDMRDMLYSGDATMMIVKLKEGTADELTMKAVDTIRGIAGRQAFLSGMSGIIKDTKDLSDKEMPLYVVAAGILTMIVLLLTMEYTAIPFVFLTNIAIAIIYNFGTNIIFGEISYITKALCAILQLGVTMDYSIFLLHRYDEELLNTDDRQEAMANAITNTFTSISGSSLTTVAGFVALCAMDLALGKDIGIVMAKGVVLGVLTTVTVLPALILTFDKVIHNHRHKTILTSFEKTSNFVIKNYKKLTVLFLVLLIPAIYGNNNAKVYYNLDETLPDDLPSIVATNKMKKDFDMNSTDMIFVKDSLDSYKVDQMVSEIEKVDGVNSVVALEKVVGSGFVQDIIPDSMLSEVKAGGYEQIMINSKYRAASKECGAQIRELNKIVKKYDPDGLIGGEAPLTEDLIRIADTDFKKVSAVSIIAIFAIIAFVFKSASIPVLLVVAIEGAIFANLGIPYYTGTVLPFIASIVLGTIQLGATVDYAILLTSRFKEELANGYDKYEAMKIAIQKCGRSIVTSGFSFFSSTIGVGIISKLEMISSLCSLMARGAIISMFVILFMLPGLLLISEKLIEKTSKDFIPKN
;
A
#
# COMPACT_ATOMS: atom_id res chain seq x y z
N PRO A 1 -43.98 -20.66 35.38
CA PRO A 1 -44.17 -20.20 33.98
C PRO A 1 -44.68 -18.75 33.92
N TYR A 2 -45.50 -18.28 34.85
CA TYR A 2 -46.08 -16.91 34.83
C TYR A 2 -45.07 -15.80 35.07
N ASN A 3 -44.04 -15.99 35.91
CA ASN A 3 -43.00 -14.98 36.20
C ASN A 3 -42.04 -14.73 35.02
N LYS A 4 -41.92 -15.63 34.05
CA LYS A 4 -41.11 -15.43 32.82
C LYS A 4 -41.79 -14.55 31.77
N LEU A 5 -43.11 -14.53 31.75
CA LEU A 5 -43.90 -13.71 30.83
C LEU A 5 -44.00 -12.24 31.27
N ILE A 6 -43.99 -11.97 32.57
CA ILE A 6 -44.04 -10.61 33.13
C ILE A 6 -42.72 -9.87 32.91
N LYS A 7 -41.55 -10.56 33.02
CA LYS A 7 -40.23 -9.94 32.72
C LYS A 7 -40.07 -9.53 31.25
N ILE A 8 -40.75 -10.16 30.30
CA ILE A 8 -40.65 -9.82 28.88
C ILE A 8 -41.54 -8.60 28.51
N ARG A 9 -42.59 -8.30 29.28
CA ARG A 9 -43.54 -7.21 29.00
C ARG A 9 -43.04 -5.81 29.43
N TYR A 10 -42.09 -5.75 30.36
CA TYR A 10 -41.49 -4.49 30.87
C TYR A 10 -40.06 -4.25 30.47
N ALA A 11 -39.47 -5.05 29.54
CA ALA A 11 -38.16 -4.79 29.02
C ALA A 11 -38.15 -3.48 28.19
N PRO A 12 -37.20 -2.54 28.41
CA PRO A 12 -37.11 -1.32 27.65
C PRO A 12 -37.00 -1.65 26.15
N LYS A 13 -37.51 -0.76 25.28
CA LYS A 13 -37.58 -0.98 23.82
C LYS A 13 -36.22 -1.45 23.21
N GLY A 14 -35.10 -1.00 23.80
CA GLY A 14 -33.73 -1.43 23.41
C GLY A 14 -33.47 -2.91 23.68
N ALA A 15 -33.89 -3.46 24.83
CA ALA A 15 -33.70 -4.88 25.18
C ALA A 15 -34.52 -5.83 24.28
N ARG A 16 -35.72 -5.39 23.84
CA ARG A 16 -36.52 -6.15 22.90
C ARG A 16 -35.90 -6.25 21.50
N ASN A 17 -35.25 -5.18 21.03
CA ASN A 17 -34.59 -5.18 19.73
C ASN A 17 -33.30 -6.03 19.75
N ILE A 18 -32.52 -6.00 20.82
CA ILE A 18 -31.35 -6.85 21.02
C ILE A 18 -31.76 -8.33 21.03
N GLY A 19 -32.79 -8.69 21.78
CA GLY A 19 -33.30 -10.05 21.81
C GLY A 19 -33.85 -10.55 20.45
N ARG A 20 -34.46 -9.66 19.66
CA ARG A 20 -34.98 -9.99 18.32
C ARG A 20 -33.83 -10.20 17.30
N ARG A 21 -32.76 -9.37 17.34
CA ARG A 21 -31.55 -9.53 16.53
C ARG A 21 -30.82 -10.81 16.88
N ARG A 22 -30.60 -11.09 18.16
CA ARG A 22 -29.94 -12.31 18.64
C ARG A 22 -30.70 -13.57 18.21
N ARG A 23 -32.05 -13.58 18.24
CA ARG A 23 -32.89 -14.70 17.74
C ARG A 23 -32.76 -14.91 16.22
N LYS A 24 -32.64 -13.82 15.44
CA LYS A 24 -32.44 -13.93 13.99
C LYS A 24 -31.06 -14.53 13.68
N MET A 25 -30.00 -14.05 14.35
CA MET A 25 -28.65 -14.58 14.20
C MET A 25 -28.57 -16.05 14.61
N LYS A 26 -29.20 -16.46 15.71
CA LYS A 26 -29.23 -17.87 16.13
C LYS A 26 -29.83 -18.77 15.05
N LYS A 27 -30.94 -18.34 14.39
CA LYS A 27 -31.54 -19.11 13.28
C LYS A 27 -30.58 -19.24 12.06
N ILE A 28 -29.81 -18.22 11.76
CA ILE A 28 -28.80 -18.27 10.68
C ILE A 28 -27.67 -19.20 11.09
N ALA A 29 -27.15 -19.05 12.30
CA ALA A 29 -26.09 -19.88 12.85
C ALA A 29 -26.48 -21.38 12.91
N ASP A 30 -27.71 -21.69 13.32
CA ASP A 30 -28.24 -23.05 13.31
C ASP A 30 -28.25 -23.65 11.89
N LYS A 31 -28.63 -22.85 10.87
CA LYS A 31 -28.59 -23.29 9.47
C LYS A 31 -27.16 -23.55 8.98
N ILE A 32 -26.21 -22.65 9.35
CA ILE A 32 -24.79 -22.80 9.01
C ILE A 32 -24.23 -24.08 9.61
N ALA A 33 -24.46 -24.33 10.89
CA ALA A 33 -23.97 -25.52 11.57
C ALA A 33 -24.59 -26.81 11.00
N LYS A 34 -25.89 -26.79 10.67
CA LYS A 34 -26.60 -27.96 10.13
C LYS A 34 -26.18 -28.31 8.70
N HIS A 35 -25.89 -27.32 7.86
CA HIS A 35 -25.59 -27.52 6.43
C HIS A 35 -24.10 -27.35 6.08
N SER A 36 -23.20 -27.65 7.00
CA SER A 36 -21.74 -27.46 6.85
C SER A 36 -21.17 -28.02 5.55
N LYS A 37 -21.55 -29.23 5.13
CA LYS A 37 -21.07 -29.88 3.89
C LYS A 37 -21.52 -29.12 2.62
N ILE A 38 -22.75 -28.59 2.61
CA ILE A 38 -23.27 -27.82 1.47
C ILE A 38 -22.55 -26.48 1.37
N ILE A 39 -22.26 -25.84 2.51
CA ILE A 39 -21.50 -24.58 2.55
C ILE A 39 -20.09 -24.80 1.99
N LEU A 40 -19.41 -25.87 2.36
CA LEU A 40 -18.08 -26.20 1.81
C LEU A 40 -18.14 -26.46 0.30
N LEU A 41 -19.16 -27.20 -0.17
CA LEU A 41 -19.35 -27.42 -1.60
C LEU A 41 -19.51 -26.11 -2.36
N ILE A 42 -20.36 -25.21 -1.87
CA ILE A 42 -20.58 -23.88 -2.48
C ILE A 42 -19.29 -23.07 -2.43
N ALA A 43 -18.58 -23.07 -1.30
CA ALA A 43 -17.32 -22.35 -1.16
C ALA A 43 -16.27 -22.83 -2.18
N PHE A 44 -16.12 -24.13 -2.37
CA PHE A 44 -15.20 -24.66 -3.38
C PHE A 44 -15.64 -24.37 -4.82
N LEU A 45 -16.95 -24.41 -5.12
CA LEU A 45 -17.46 -24.06 -6.44
C LEU A 45 -17.23 -22.58 -6.78
N LEU A 46 -17.32 -21.67 -5.80
CA LEU A 46 -17.06 -20.25 -5.99
C LEU A 46 -15.58 -19.93 -6.22
N LEU A 47 -14.64 -20.84 -5.93
CA LEU A 47 -13.23 -20.65 -6.28
C LEU A 47 -13.02 -20.60 -7.81
N ILE A 48 -13.82 -21.34 -8.58
CA ILE A 48 -13.66 -21.39 -10.06
C ILE A 48 -13.83 -19.99 -10.68
N PRO A 49 -14.98 -19.30 -10.51
CA PRO A 49 -15.12 -17.95 -11.06
C PRO A 49 -14.14 -16.94 -10.42
N SER A 50 -13.73 -17.15 -9.16
CA SER A 50 -12.75 -16.27 -8.51
C SER A 50 -11.36 -16.39 -9.13
N VAL A 51 -10.90 -17.59 -9.46
CA VAL A 51 -9.62 -17.78 -10.18
C VAL A 51 -9.70 -17.18 -11.59
N MET A 52 -10.83 -17.34 -12.27
CA MET A 52 -11.02 -16.71 -13.59
C MET A 52 -10.98 -15.17 -13.51
N GLY A 53 -11.59 -14.59 -12.48
CA GLY A 53 -11.56 -13.15 -12.23
C GLY A 53 -10.15 -12.65 -11.92
N TYR A 54 -9.37 -13.39 -11.11
CA TYR A 54 -7.99 -13.07 -10.81
C TYR A 54 -7.10 -13.01 -12.07
N ILE A 55 -7.24 -13.99 -12.96
CA ILE A 55 -6.46 -14.05 -14.23
C ILE A 55 -6.79 -12.88 -15.18
N LYS A 56 -8.03 -12.35 -15.09
CA LYS A 56 -8.50 -11.26 -15.96
C LYS A 56 -8.33 -9.86 -15.35
N THR A 57 -7.82 -9.76 -14.15
CA THR A 57 -7.55 -8.46 -13.50
C THR A 57 -6.17 -7.99 -13.92
N ASP A 58 -6.09 -6.80 -14.51
CA ASP A 58 -4.83 -6.20 -14.92
C ASP A 58 -4.08 -5.64 -13.71
N ILE A 59 -2.75 -5.64 -13.78
CA ILE A 59 -1.88 -5.14 -12.71
C ILE A 59 -1.09 -3.94 -13.23
N ASN A 60 -1.29 -2.81 -12.60
CA ASN A 60 -0.56 -1.60 -12.89
C ASN A 60 0.72 -1.51 -12.04
N TYR A 61 1.85 -1.33 -12.70
CA TYR A 61 3.18 -1.23 -12.09
C TYR A 61 3.71 0.20 -12.04
N ASP A 62 3.02 1.16 -12.67
CA ASP A 62 3.38 2.57 -12.67
C ASP A 62 2.66 3.33 -11.54
N ILE A 63 3.42 3.76 -10.53
CA ILE A 63 2.87 4.50 -9.40
C ILE A 63 2.51 5.93 -9.81
N LEU A 64 3.22 6.52 -10.78
CA LEU A 64 2.98 7.89 -11.22
C LEU A 64 1.63 8.01 -11.94
N SER A 65 1.16 6.94 -12.58
CA SER A 65 -0.18 6.90 -13.21
C SER A 65 -1.34 7.04 -12.22
N TYR A 66 -1.09 6.94 -10.91
CA TYR A 66 -2.10 7.16 -9.86
C TYR A 66 -2.23 8.62 -9.43
N LEU A 67 -1.48 9.54 -10.05
CA LEU A 67 -1.68 10.98 -9.85
C LEU A 67 -3.06 11.43 -10.38
N PRO A 68 -3.69 12.46 -9.78
CA PRO A 68 -4.95 13.00 -10.28
C PRO A 68 -4.81 13.53 -11.72
N GLU A 69 -5.78 13.22 -12.57
CA GLU A 69 -5.77 13.61 -13.99
C GLU A 69 -5.80 15.15 -14.21
N ASP A 70 -6.22 15.93 -13.22
CA ASP A 70 -6.35 17.39 -13.31
C ASP A 70 -5.04 18.13 -13.04
N VAL A 71 -3.98 17.46 -12.57
CA VAL A 71 -2.67 18.10 -12.38
C VAL A 71 -2.01 18.44 -13.71
N SER A 72 -1.20 19.51 -13.71
CA SER A 72 -0.56 20.03 -14.94
C SER A 72 0.36 19.02 -15.62
N THR A 73 1.05 18.22 -14.85
CA THR A 73 1.97 17.18 -15.33
C THR A 73 1.23 16.05 -16.06
N MET A 74 0.09 15.59 -15.55
CA MET A 74 -0.75 14.59 -16.23
C MET A 74 -1.36 15.11 -17.53
N LYS A 75 -1.68 16.43 -17.59
CA LYS A 75 -2.10 17.08 -18.83
C LYS A 75 -0.97 17.14 -19.86
N ALA A 76 0.27 17.39 -19.41
CA ALA A 76 1.44 17.37 -20.28
C ALA A 76 1.71 15.96 -20.84
N GLU A 77 1.61 14.91 -20.00
CA GLU A 77 1.70 13.50 -20.46
C GLU A 77 0.64 13.18 -21.52
N LYS A 78 -0.59 13.68 -21.31
CA LYS A 78 -1.66 13.47 -22.28
C LYS A 78 -1.36 14.13 -23.63
N ILE A 79 -0.85 15.38 -23.64
CA ILE A 79 -0.42 16.07 -24.87
C ILE A 79 0.71 15.31 -25.55
N MET A 80 1.70 14.86 -24.77
CA MET A 80 2.81 14.07 -25.29
C MET A 80 2.32 12.79 -26.01
N LYS A 81 1.36 12.10 -25.42
CA LYS A 81 0.80 10.88 -25.99
C LYS A 81 -0.12 11.13 -27.19
N GLU A 82 -1.08 12.06 -27.08
CA GLU A 82 -2.15 12.23 -28.07
C GLU A 82 -1.70 13.09 -29.26
N ASP A 83 -0.90 14.13 -29.04
CA ASP A 83 -0.51 15.08 -30.08
C ASP A 83 0.86 14.74 -30.68
N PHE A 84 1.83 14.26 -29.86
CA PHE A 84 3.18 13.93 -30.31
C PHE A 84 3.43 12.43 -30.53
N ASN A 85 2.39 11.59 -30.42
CA ASN A 85 2.49 10.11 -30.57
C ASN A 85 3.60 9.51 -29.70
N CYS A 86 3.90 10.12 -28.55
CA CYS A 86 4.92 9.68 -27.63
C CYS A 86 4.28 9.31 -26.29
N GLY A 87 4.01 8.02 -26.10
CA GLY A 87 3.44 7.51 -24.84
C GLY A 87 4.49 7.43 -23.74
N SER A 88 5.76 7.17 -24.10
CA SER A 88 6.88 7.17 -23.18
C SER A 88 8.21 7.29 -23.90
N LEU A 89 9.26 7.72 -23.17
CA LEU A 89 10.62 7.84 -23.65
C LEU A 89 11.53 6.81 -22.98
N ALA A 90 12.43 6.26 -23.76
CA ALA A 90 13.55 5.46 -23.27
C ALA A 90 14.84 5.92 -23.93
N MET A 91 15.97 5.74 -23.27
CA MET A 91 17.27 6.08 -23.78
C MET A 91 18.11 4.82 -23.88
N LEU A 92 18.64 4.59 -25.09
CA LEU A 92 19.47 3.43 -25.40
C LEU A 92 20.93 3.89 -25.55
N GLU A 93 21.73 3.62 -24.54
CA GLU A 93 23.19 3.82 -24.58
C GLU A 93 23.85 2.59 -25.21
N ILE A 94 24.77 2.81 -26.15
CA ILE A 94 25.57 1.76 -26.80
C ILE A 94 27.04 2.11 -26.66
N GLU A 95 27.84 1.16 -26.15
CA GLU A 95 29.26 1.35 -25.88
C GLU A 95 30.16 0.57 -26.87
N ASN A 96 31.33 1.12 -27.13
CA ASN A 96 32.41 0.44 -27.85
C ASN A 96 31.98 -0.15 -29.23
N MET A 97 31.12 0.58 -29.94
CA MET A 97 30.58 0.13 -31.23
C MET A 97 30.74 1.23 -32.31
N PRO A 98 31.23 0.88 -33.53
CA PRO A 98 31.30 1.83 -34.64
C PRO A 98 29.87 2.31 -35.06
N ASP A 99 29.75 3.58 -35.46
CA ASP A 99 28.49 4.20 -35.91
C ASP A 99 27.72 3.36 -36.93
N LYS A 100 28.43 2.70 -37.85
CA LYS A 100 27.84 1.83 -38.87
C LYS A 100 27.11 0.62 -38.27
N ASP A 101 27.58 0.08 -37.18
CA ASP A 101 26.95 -1.08 -36.50
C ASP A 101 25.86 -0.58 -35.55
N VAL A 102 26.02 0.59 -34.95
CA VAL A 102 25.01 1.30 -34.16
C VAL A 102 23.78 1.60 -35.07
N ALA A 103 23.97 2.09 -36.30
CA ALA A 103 22.90 2.32 -37.26
C ALA A 103 22.10 1.05 -37.57
N LYS A 104 22.75 -0.13 -37.65
CA LYS A 104 22.04 -1.42 -37.86
C LYS A 104 21.22 -1.81 -36.65
N ILE A 105 21.64 -1.46 -35.44
CA ILE A 105 20.84 -1.67 -34.22
C ILE A 105 19.63 -0.74 -34.25
N LYS A 106 19.83 0.55 -34.56
CA LYS A 106 18.75 1.53 -34.73
C LYS A 106 17.68 1.00 -35.70
N GLU A 107 18.05 0.59 -36.90
CA GLU A 107 17.12 0.06 -37.91
C GLU A 107 16.31 -1.16 -37.41
N LYS A 108 16.90 -1.99 -36.55
CA LYS A 108 16.19 -3.12 -35.94
C LYS A 108 15.27 -2.68 -34.83
N VAL A 109 15.67 -1.71 -34.01
CA VAL A 109 14.87 -1.17 -32.91
C VAL A 109 13.65 -0.42 -33.48
N GLU A 110 13.79 0.36 -34.53
CA GLU A 110 12.68 1.05 -35.22
C GLU A 110 11.58 0.09 -35.74
N LYS A 111 11.96 -1.16 -36.05
CA LYS A 111 11.00 -2.19 -36.49
C LYS A 111 10.31 -2.94 -35.37
N VAL A 112 10.64 -2.63 -34.10
CA VAL A 112 10.01 -3.28 -32.97
C VAL A 112 8.58 -2.77 -32.80
N GLU A 113 7.63 -3.68 -32.66
CA GLU A 113 6.25 -3.33 -32.37
C GLU A 113 6.17 -2.55 -31.04
N GLY A 114 5.56 -1.37 -31.05
CA GLY A 114 5.49 -0.46 -29.90
C GLY A 114 6.53 0.66 -29.93
N VAL A 115 7.54 0.61 -30.81
CA VAL A 115 8.42 1.73 -31.10
C VAL A 115 7.76 2.64 -32.13
N GLU A 116 7.70 3.94 -31.85
CA GLU A 116 7.25 4.95 -32.79
C GLU A 116 8.43 5.43 -33.66
N GLU A 117 9.51 5.84 -32.99
CA GLU A 117 10.69 6.43 -33.64
C GLU A 117 11.93 6.19 -32.80
N VAL A 118 13.08 6.16 -33.44
CA VAL A 118 14.40 6.19 -32.78
C VAL A 118 15.21 7.37 -33.30
N ILE A 119 15.49 8.32 -32.43
CA ILE A 119 16.22 9.54 -32.72
C ILE A 119 17.70 9.32 -32.39
N TRP A 120 18.56 9.51 -33.38
CA TRP A 120 20.00 9.44 -33.26
C TRP A 120 20.67 10.40 -34.26
N LYS A 121 21.99 10.32 -34.43
CA LYS A 121 22.79 11.15 -35.31
C LYS A 121 22.20 11.27 -36.75
N ASP A 122 21.80 10.14 -37.31
CA ASP A 122 21.27 10.06 -38.68
C ASP A 122 19.89 10.72 -38.86
N SER A 123 19.20 11.01 -37.78
CA SER A 123 17.94 11.80 -37.82
C SER A 123 18.21 13.29 -38.10
N PHE A 124 19.44 13.76 -37.89
CA PHE A 124 19.79 15.18 -38.02
C PHE A 124 20.85 15.43 -39.10
N ILE A 125 21.81 14.50 -39.25
CA ILE A 125 23.02 14.68 -40.08
C ILE A 125 23.37 13.34 -40.75
N ASP A 126 23.86 13.37 -42.00
CA ASP A 126 24.33 12.15 -42.69
C ASP A 126 25.42 11.45 -41.87
N LEU A 127 25.34 10.11 -41.78
CA LEU A 127 26.30 9.27 -41.07
C LEU A 127 27.74 9.42 -41.56
N ALA A 128 27.92 9.84 -42.81
CA ALA A 128 29.25 10.09 -43.38
C ALA A 128 29.92 11.34 -42.81
N PHE A 129 29.21 12.22 -42.12
CA PHE A 129 29.78 13.39 -41.46
C PHE A 129 30.63 12.97 -40.24
N PRO A 130 31.88 13.41 -40.15
CA PRO A 130 32.71 13.16 -38.95
C PRO A 130 32.07 13.76 -37.71
N ASN A 131 32.20 13.06 -36.55
CA ASN A 131 31.63 13.50 -35.28
C ASN A 131 32.21 14.85 -34.80
N GLU A 132 33.43 15.20 -35.21
CA GLU A 132 34.08 16.46 -34.92
C GLU A 132 33.41 17.67 -35.59
N MET A 133 32.65 17.45 -36.68
CA MET A 133 31.94 18.51 -37.41
C MET A 133 30.51 18.74 -36.88
N ILE A 134 30.05 17.90 -35.97
CA ILE A 134 28.73 18.09 -35.30
C ILE A 134 28.84 19.26 -34.31
N PRO A 135 27.83 20.16 -34.26
CA PRO A 135 27.78 21.19 -33.23
C PRO A 135 28.03 20.61 -31.84
N LYS A 136 28.82 21.28 -31.03
CA LYS A 136 29.27 20.77 -29.73
C LYS A 136 28.12 20.27 -28.86
N ASP A 137 27.05 21.06 -28.74
CA ASP A 137 25.92 20.75 -27.87
C ASP A 137 25.19 19.46 -28.33
N MET A 138 25.00 19.25 -29.62
CA MET A 138 24.45 18.02 -30.18
C MET A 138 25.39 16.83 -30.04
N ARG A 139 26.67 17.05 -30.22
CA ARG A 139 27.67 15.98 -30.06
C ARG A 139 27.73 15.52 -28.61
N ASP A 140 27.82 16.46 -27.65
CA ASP A 140 27.88 16.16 -26.23
C ASP A 140 26.59 15.49 -25.71
N MET A 141 25.44 15.69 -26.40
CA MET A 141 24.22 14.98 -26.14
C MET A 141 24.22 13.52 -26.66
N LEU A 142 24.80 13.30 -27.83
CA LEU A 142 24.77 12.00 -28.51
C LEU A 142 25.97 11.11 -28.23
N TYR A 143 27.10 11.66 -27.80
CA TYR A 143 28.34 10.93 -27.63
C TYR A 143 29.07 11.32 -26.33
N SER A 144 29.56 10.32 -25.64
CA SER A 144 30.40 10.49 -24.45
C SER A 144 31.48 9.40 -24.46
N GLY A 145 32.77 9.80 -24.71
CA GLY A 145 33.85 8.83 -24.86
C GLY A 145 33.60 7.83 -25.97
N ASP A 146 33.56 6.54 -25.61
CA ASP A 146 33.25 5.43 -26.55
C ASP A 146 31.74 5.03 -26.55
N ALA A 147 30.89 5.79 -25.85
CA ALA A 147 29.47 5.58 -25.76
C ALA A 147 28.72 6.52 -26.71
N THR A 148 27.61 6.02 -27.28
CA THR A 148 26.61 6.82 -28.00
C THR A 148 25.21 6.56 -27.47
N MET A 149 24.35 7.57 -27.49
CA MET A 149 22.97 7.53 -26.98
C MET A 149 21.96 7.71 -28.09
N MET A 150 20.91 6.90 -28.08
CA MET A 150 19.71 7.04 -28.91
C MET A 150 18.50 7.32 -28.01
N ILE A 151 17.59 8.18 -28.47
CA ILE A 151 16.29 8.38 -27.83
C ILE A 151 15.28 7.49 -28.53
N VAL A 152 14.59 6.63 -27.79
CA VAL A 152 13.57 5.72 -28.29
C VAL A 152 12.21 6.23 -27.86
N LYS A 153 11.39 6.69 -28.79
CA LYS A 153 9.99 7.04 -28.56
C LYS A 153 9.14 5.78 -28.62
N LEU A 154 8.35 5.55 -27.59
CA LEU A 154 7.41 4.41 -27.50
C LEU A 154 5.98 4.92 -27.68
N LYS A 155 5.15 4.15 -28.38
CA LYS A 155 3.75 4.54 -28.73
C LYS A 155 2.86 4.66 -27.52
N GLU A 156 3.00 3.72 -26.60
CA GLU A 156 2.14 3.61 -25.44
C GLU A 156 2.85 4.05 -24.13
N GLY A 157 2.06 4.23 -23.08
CA GLY A 157 2.56 4.62 -21.77
C GLY A 157 3.52 3.60 -21.16
N THR A 158 4.24 4.03 -20.12
CA THR A 158 5.32 3.29 -19.47
C THR A 158 4.91 1.91 -18.96
N ALA A 159 3.67 1.74 -18.47
CA ALA A 159 3.16 0.49 -17.90
C ALA A 159 2.36 -0.37 -18.90
N ASP A 160 2.23 0.06 -20.16
CA ASP A 160 1.47 -0.68 -21.18
C ASP A 160 2.19 -1.98 -21.56
N GLU A 161 1.42 -3.03 -21.84
CA GLU A 161 1.96 -4.34 -22.18
C GLU A 161 2.78 -4.31 -23.49
N LEU A 162 2.38 -3.46 -24.44
CA LEU A 162 3.11 -3.28 -25.70
C LEU A 162 4.49 -2.65 -25.44
N THR A 163 4.52 -1.62 -24.59
CA THR A 163 5.78 -0.96 -24.16
C THR A 163 6.71 -1.95 -23.46
N MET A 164 6.18 -2.75 -22.53
CA MET A 164 7.01 -3.75 -21.81
C MET A 164 7.57 -4.82 -22.73
N LYS A 165 6.80 -5.26 -23.76
CA LYS A 165 7.28 -6.19 -24.78
C LYS A 165 8.34 -5.55 -25.69
N ALA A 166 8.16 -4.27 -26.04
CA ALA A 166 9.15 -3.51 -26.80
C ALA A 166 10.47 -3.41 -26.02
N VAL A 167 10.45 -3.10 -24.72
CA VAL A 167 11.63 -3.07 -23.85
C VAL A 167 12.40 -4.40 -23.88
N ASP A 168 11.71 -5.54 -23.73
CA ASP A 168 12.34 -6.87 -23.80
C ASP A 168 12.98 -7.12 -25.16
N THR A 169 12.26 -6.78 -26.24
CA THR A 169 12.72 -7.00 -27.60
C THR A 169 13.94 -6.12 -27.91
N ILE A 170 13.93 -4.85 -27.50
CA ILE A 170 15.05 -3.91 -27.67
C ILE A 170 16.27 -4.43 -26.91
N ARG A 171 16.12 -4.85 -25.65
CA ARG A 171 17.22 -5.45 -24.88
C ARG A 171 17.81 -6.68 -25.56
N GLY A 172 16.95 -7.51 -26.17
CA GLY A 172 17.37 -8.69 -26.94
C GLY A 172 18.15 -8.34 -28.21
N ILE A 173 17.75 -7.27 -28.93
CA ILE A 173 18.42 -6.79 -30.17
C ILE A 173 19.76 -6.14 -29.83
N ALA A 174 19.77 -5.31 -28.81
CA ALA A 174 20.89 -4.46 -28.43
C ALA A 174 22.08 -5.24 -27.82
N GLY A 175 21.80 -6.34 -27.14
CA GLY A 175 22.83 -7.24 -26.60
C GLY A 175 23.56 -6.67 -25.37
N ARG A 176 24.80 -7.15 -25.11
CA ARG A 176 25.52 -6.84 -23.86
C ARG A 176 26.18 -5.47 -23.82
N GLN A 177 26.33 -4.81 -24.95
CA GLN A 177 26.98 -3.50 -25.09
C GLN A 177 25.97 -2.35 -25.09
N ALA A 178 24.71 -2.64 -24.90
CA ALA A 178 23.67 -1.64 -24.93
C ALA A 178 22.80 -1.69 -23.66
N PHE A 179 22.44 -0.50 -23.17
CA PHE A 179 21.82 -0.26 -21.88
C PHE A 179 20.59 0.63 -22.09
N LEU A 180 19.41 0.04 -21.88
CA LEU A 180 18.14 0.76 -22.03
C LEU A 180 17.72 1.36 -20.68
N SER A 181 17.81 2.68 -20.57
CA SER A 181 17.41 3.50 -19.42
C SER A 181 16.04 4.15 -19.64
N GLY A 182 15.43 4.61 -18.57
CA GLY A 182 14.15 5.31 -18.56
C GLY A 182 13.08 4.57 -17.78
N MET A 183 11.97 5.28 -17.49
CA MET A 183 10.89 4.78 -16.63
C MET A 183 10.28 3.45 -17.15
N SER A 184 10.14 3.27 -18.46
CA SER A 184 9.62 2.02 -19.05
C SER A 184 10.47 0.80 -18.69
N GLY A 185 11.82 0.95 -18.66
CA GLY A 185 12.73 -0.09 -18.22
C GLY A 185 12.59 -0.41 -16.72
N ILE A 186 12.45 0.62 -15.89
CA ILE A 186 12.25 0.51 -14.44
C ILE A 186 10.94 -0.23 -14.13
N ILE A 187 9.86 0.13 -14.79
CA ILE A 187 8.55 -0.50 -14.61
C ILE A 187 8.56 -1.96 -15.07
N LYS A 188 9.22 -2.25 -16.20
CA LYS A 188 9.39 -3.63 -16.68
C LYS A 188 10.15 -4.49 -15.67
N ASP A 189 11.27 -4.02 -15.14
CA ASP A 189 12.06 -4.75 -14.14
C ASP A 189 11.29 -4.89 -12.81
N THR A 190 10.50 -3.88 -12.42
CA THR A 190 9.59 -3.95 -11.26
C THR A 190 8.55 -5.05 -11.44
N LYS A 191 7.94 -5.13 -12.63
CA LYS A 191 6.98 -6.19 -12.98
C LYS A 191 7.61 -7.57 -12.87
N ASP A 192 8.73 -7.78 -13.54
CA ASP A 192 9.39 -9.08 -13.58
C ASP A 192 9.82 -9.55 -12.18
N LEU A 193 10.34 -8.63 -11.38
CA LEU A 193 10.72 -8.91 -10.01
C LEU A 193 9.50 -9.21 -9.13
N SER A 194 8.45 -8.39 -9.23
CA SER A 194 7.20 -8.57 -8.50
C SER A 194 6.53 -9.91 -8.83
N ASP A 195 6.40 -10.25 -10.11
CA ASP A 195 5.76 -11.50 -10.53
C ASP A 195 6.56 -12.74 -10.10
N LYS A 196 7.89 -12.64 -10.06
CA LYS A 196 8.79 -13.68 -9.56
C LYS A 196 8.69 -13.85 -8.04
N GLU A 197 8.55 -12.77 -7.29
CA GLU A 197 8.57 -12.79 -5.82
C GLU A 197 7.20 -13.04 -5.18
N MET A 198 6.09 -12.68 -5.86
CA MET A 198 4.73 -12.81 -5.30
C MET A 198 4.38 -14.22 -4.79
N PRO A 199 4.64 -15.33 -5.52
CA PRO A 199 4.38 -16.66 -4.99
C PRO A 199 5.19 -16.95 -3.71
N LEU A 200 6.43 -16.45 -3.66
CA LEU A 200 7.31 -16.63 -2.52
C LEU A 200 6.81 -15.89 -1.27
N TYR A 201 6.23 -14.69 -1.45
CA TYR A 201 5.61 -13.94 -0.35
C TYR A 201 4.48 -14.71 0.32
N VAL A 202 3.56 -15.26 -0.49
CA VAL A 202 2.41 -16.01 0.01
C VAL A 202 2.86 -17.28 0.75
N VAL A 203 3.83 -18.00 0.19
CA VAL A 203 4.37 -19.22 0.81
C VAL A 203 5.10 -18.89 2.12
N ALA A 204 5.96 -17.89 2.12
CA ALA A 204 6.71 -17.48 3.32
C ALA A 204 5.77 -17.01 4.44
N ALA A 205 4.81 -16.12 4.12
CA ALA A 205 3.80 -15.67 5.07
C ALA A 205 2.97 -16.83 5.63
N GLY A 206 2.55 -17.76 4.77
CA GLY A 206 1.79 -18.95 5.16
C GLY A 206 2.57 -19.88 6.09
N ILE A 207 3.84 -20.20 5.75
CA ILE A 207 4.70 -21.08 6.55
C ILE A 207 4.99 -20.45 7.93
N LEU A 208 5.39 -19.18 7.98
CA LEU A 208 5.71 -18.53 9.24
C LEU A 208 4.46 -18.39 10.14
N THR A 209 3.31 -18.05 9.56
CA THR A 209 2.04 -18.02 10.29
C THR A 209 1.66 -19.42 10.78
N MET A 210 1.84 -20.47 9.96
CA MET A 210 1.63 -21.87 10.36
C MET A 210 2.47 -22.22 11.60
N ILE A 211 3.76 -21.88 11.60
CA ILE A 211 4.66 -22.14 12.72
C ILE A 211 4.16 -21.43 13.99
N VAL A 212 3.82 -20.14 13.89
CA VAL A 212 3.31 -19.39 15.05
C VAL A 212 2.01 -19.99 15.59
N LEU A 213 1.08 -20.37 14.73
CA LEU A 213 -0.16 -21.01 15.16
C LEU A 213 0.06 -22.39 15.79
N LEU A 214 0.98 -23.19 15.24
CA LEU A 214 1.35 -24.48 15.86
C LEU A 214 1.95 -24.31 17.26
N LEU A 215 2.68 -23.22 17.50
CA LEU A 215 3.27 -22.94 18.81
C LEU A 215 2.26 -22.37 19.83
N THR A 216 1.24 -21.65 19.36
CA THR A 216 0.32 -20.91 20.22
C THR A 216 -1.04 -21.58 20.42
N MET A 217 -1.50 -22.42 19.47
CA MET A 217 -2.77 -23.16 19.54
C MET A 217 -2.58 -24.54 20.21
N GLU A 218 -3.67 -25.07 20.79
CA GLU A 218 -3.65 -26.39 21.46
C GLU A 218 -3.87 -27.57 20.51
N TYR A 219 -4.36 -27.31 19.30
CA TYR A 219 -4.71 -28.33 18.32
C TYR A 219 -3.84 -28.23 17.08
N THR A 220 -3.14 -29.29 16.72
CA THR A 220 -2.24 -29.32 15.55
C THR A 220 -2.97 -29.14 14.22
N ALA A 221 -4.24 -29.54 14.13
CA ALA A 221 -5.02 -29.43 12.89
C ALA A 221 -5.62 -28.03 12.66
N ILE A 222 -5.79 -27.21 13.68
CA ILE A 222 -6.43 -25.90 13.59
C ILE A 222 -5.68 -24.91 12.69
N PRO A 223 -4.34 -24.81 12.72
CA PRO A 223 -3.61 -23.95 11.80
C PRO A 223 -3.91 -24.22 10.32
N PHE A 224 -4.04 -25.49 9.94
CA PHE A 224 -4.40 -25.88 8.56
C PHE A 224 -5.83 -25.45 8.21
N VAL A 225 -6.77 -25.60 9.12
CA VAL A 225 -8.16 -25.18 8.95
C VAL A 225 -8.24 -23.65 8.79
N PHE A 226 -7.51 -22.90 9.61
CA PHE A 226 -7.48 -21.45 9.54
C PHE A 226 -6.87 -20.95 8.23
N LEU A 227 -5.70 -21.48 7.86
CA LEU A 227 -5.05 -21.07 6.61
C LEU A 227 -5.88 -21.46 5.39
N THR A 228 -6.59 -22.58 5.40
CA THR A 228 -7.51 -22.96 4.32
C THR A 228 -8.68 -21.95 4.21
N ASN A 229 -9.28 -21.57 5.33
CA ASN A 229 -10.35 -20.56 5.34
C ASN A 229 -9.86 -19.21 4.80
N ILE A 230 -8.69 -18.78 5.21
CA ILE A 230 -8.12 -17.49 4.78
C ILE A 230 -7.70 -17.55 3.30
N ALA A 231 -7.12 -18.67 2.83
CA ALA A 231 -6.80 -18.86 1.42
C ALA A 231 -8.05 -18.74 0.53
N ILE A 232 -9.17 -19.32 0.94
CA ILE A 232 -10.46 -19.16 0.25
C ILE A 232 -10.87 -17.69 0.20
N ALA A 233 -10.76 -16.97 1.33
CA ALA A 233 -11.08 -15.54 1.40
C ALA A 233 -10.17 -14.68 0.51
N ILE A 234 -8.87 -14.96 0.46
CA ILE A 234 -7.90 -14.27 -0.41
C ILE A 234 -8.23 -14.51 -1.88
N ILE A 235 -8.52 -15.75 -2.28
CA ILE A 235 -8.88 -16.08 -3.66
C ILE A 235 -10.18 -15.37 -4.07
N TYR A 236 -11.17 -15.28 -3.18
CA TYR A 236 -12.39 -14.52 -3.43
C TYR A 236 -12.09 -13.02 -3.60
N ASN A 237 -11.21 -12.48 -2.77
CA ASN A 237 -10.83 -11.08 -2.86
C ASN A 237 -10.11 -10.79 -4.18
N PHE A 238 -9.13 -11.60 -4.56
CA PHE A 238 -8.47 -11.46 -5.85
C PHE A 238 -9.43 -11.61 -7.03
N GLY A 239 -10.29 -12.63 -7.00
CA GLY A 239 -11.22 -12.88 -8.10
C GLY A 239 -12.25 -11.79 -8.31
N THR A 240 -12.66 -11.10 -7.25
CA THR A 240 -13.60 -9.98 -7.34
C THR A 240 -12.95 -8.65 -7.73
N ASN A 241 -11.62 -8.58 -7.87
CA ASN A 241 -10.94 -7.37 -8.34
C ASN A 241 -11.21 -7.07 -9.82
N ILE A 242 -11.63 -8.06 -10.61
CA ILE A 242 -12.08 -7.86 -12.00
C ILE A 242 -13.12 -6.73 -12.14
N ILE A 243 -13.86 -6.41 -11.09
CA ILE A 243 -14.85 -5.31 -11.08
C ILE A 243 -14.17 -3.93 -11.24
N PHE A 244 -12.90 -3.82 -10.85
CA PHE A 244 -12.12 -2.58 -10.91
C PHE A 244 -11.36 -2.45 -12.23
N GLY A 245 -11.23 -3.52 -13.02
CA GLY A 245 -10.42 -3.61 -14.23
C GLY A 245 -8.95 -3.85 -13.90
N GLU A 246 -8.30 -2.88 -13.26
CA GLU A 246 -6.90 -2.97 -12.84
C GLU A 246 -6.72 -2.70 -11.33
N ILE A 247 -5.60 -3.16 -10.79
CA ILE A 247 -5.14 -2.84 -9.42
C ILE A 247 -3.61 -2.65 -9.41
N SER A 248 -3.11 -1.87 -8.45
CA SER A 248 -1.67 -1.71 -8.27
C SER A 248 -0.98 -3.01 -7.85
N TYR A 249 0.28 -3.22 -8.30
CA TYR A 249 1.11 -4.31 -7.82
C TYR A 249 1.34 -4.27 -6.29
N ILE A 250 1.38 -3.06 -5.71
CA ILE A 250 1.45 -2.88 -4.25
C ILE A 250 0.19 -3.40 -3.59
N THR A 251 -0.99 -3.05 -4.12
CA THR A 251 -2.28 -3.55 -3.64
C THR A 251 -2.36 -5.07 -3.74
N LYS A 252 -1.90 -5.65 -4.86
CA LYS A 252 -1.83 -7.10 -5.07
C LYS A 252 -0.97 -7.77 -3.99
N ALA A 253 0.23 -7.25 -3.72
CA ALA A 253 1.12 -7.79 -2.71
C ALA A 253 0.54 -7.68 -1.30
N LEU A 254 0.09 -6.49 -0.92
CA LEU A 254 -0.45 -6.22 0.41
C LEU A 254 -1.76 -6.97 0.67
N CYS A 255 -2.61 -7.14 -0.34
CA CYS A 255 -3.88 -7.83 -0.22
C CYS A 255 -3.72 -9.25 0.34
N ALA A 256 -2.81 -10.06 -0.22
CA ALA A 256 -2.58 -11.41 0.25
C ALA A 256 -2.02 -11.45 1.68
N ILE A 257 -1.02 -10.62 1.95
CA ILE A 257 -0.26 -10.63 3.20
C ILE A 257 -1.11 -10.09 4.36
N LEU A 258 -1.75 -8.93 4.14
CA LEU A 258 -2.55 -8.28 5.18
C LEU A 258 -3.85 -9.03 5.45
N GLN A 259 -4.51 -9.57 4.43
CA GLN A 259 -5.72 -10.33 4.65
C GLN A 259 -5.43 -11.57 5.50
N LEU A 260 -4.28 -12.24 5.31
CA LEU A 260 -3.84 -13.34 6.14
C LEU A 260 -3.65 -12.88 7.61
N GLY A 261 -3.00 -11.75 7.83
CA GLY A 261 -2.77 -11.22 9.19
C GLY A 261 -4.05 -10.74 9.88
N VAL A 262 -4.83 -9.89 9.22
CA VAL A 262 -5.99 -9.21 9.81
C VAL A 262 -7.18 -10.15 10.03
N THR A 263 -7.42 -11.12 9.14
CA THR A 263 -8.59 -12.01 9.28
C THR A 263 -8.37 -13.20 10.21
N MET A 264 -7.12 -13.45 10.61
CA MET A 264 -6.77 -14.51 11.55
C MET A 264 -7.46 -14.33 12.91
N ASP A 265 -7.54 -13.09 13.38
CA ASP A 265 -8.08 -12.73 14.69
C ASP A 265 -9.53 -13.18 14.85
N TYR A 266 -10.34 -13.02 13.81
CA TYR A 266 -11.74 -13.44 13.81
C TYR A 266 -11.87 -14.97 13.94
N SER A 267 -10.95 -15.70 13.32
CA SER A 267 -10.89 -17.17 13.39
C SER A 267 -10.54 -17.65 14.79
N ILE A 268 -9.57 -16.99 15.44
CA ILE A 268 -9.14 -17.28 16.81
C ILE A 268 -10.29 -17.02 17.80
N PHE A 269 -11.02 -15.90 17.65
CA PHE A 269 -12.14 -15.56 18.52
C PHE A 269 -13.28 -16.56 18.40
N LEU A 270 -13.61 -16.98 17.19
CA LEU A 270 -14.67 -17.96 16.97
C LEU A 270 -14.32 -19.32 17.60
N LEU A 271 -13.06 -19.77 17.41
CA LEU A 271 -12.59 -21.05 17.98
C LEU A 271 -12.63 -21.03 19.51
N HIS A 272 -12.07 -19.99 20.15
CA HIS A 272 -12.08 -19.91 21.60
C HIS A 272 -13.51 -19.91 22.16
N ARG A 273 -14.43 -19.22 21.46
CA ARG A 273 -15.83 -19.23 21.87
C ARG A 273 -16.50 -20.59 21.65
N TYR A 274 -16.14 -21.30 20.59
CA TYR A 274 -16.61 -22.66 20.35
C TYR A 274 -16.14 -23.62 21.45
N ASP A 275 -14.86 -23.54 21.86
CA ASP A 275 -14.35 -24.33 22.98
C ASP A 275 -15.07 -23.99 24.31
N GLU A 276 -15.40 -22.72 24.57
CA GLU A 276 -16.20 -22.33 25.74
C GLU A 276 -17.63 -22.91 25.70
N GLU A 277 -18.29 -22.93 24.53
CA GLU A 277 -19.64 -23.43 24.38
C GLU A 277 -19.68 -24.98 24.47
N LEU A 278 -18.62 -25.69 24.06
CA LEU A 278 -18.48 -27.13 24.24
C LEU A 278 -18.46 -27.56 25.73
N LEU A 279 -18.11 -26.66 26.65
CA LEU A 279 -18.22 -26.95 28.09
C LEU A 279 -19.69 -26.94 28.59
N ASN A 280 -20.61 -26.36 27.81
CA ASN A 280 -22.01 -26.17 28.21
C ASN A 280 -22.97 -27.13 27.48
N THR A 281 -22.55 -27.78 26.37
CA THR A 281 -23.39 -28.72 25.59
C THR A 281 -22.52 -29.76 24.89
N ASP A 282 -23.02 -30.99 24.85
CA ASP A 282 -22.35 -32.10 24.12
C ASP A 282 -22.66 -32.07 22.61
N ASP A 283 -23.65 -31.29 22.18
CA ASP A 283 -23.99 -31.13 20.76
C ASP A 283 -23.09 -30.09 20.10
N ARG A 284 -22.17 -30.58 19.26
CA ARG A 284 -21.20 -29.78 18.53
C ARG A 284 -21.83 -28.77 17.58
N GLN A 285 -22.97 -29.09 16.96
CA GLN A 285 -23.68 -28.17 16.07
C GLN A 285 -24.33 -27.04 16.88
N GLU A 286 -24.90 -27.36 18.04
CA GLU A 286 -25.47 -26.39 18.95
C GLU A 286 -24.37 -25.49 19.54
N ALA A 287 -23.23 -26.06 19.98
CA ALA A 287 -22.09 -25.30 20.47
C ALA A 287 -21.56 -24.31 19.42
N MET A 288 -21.41 -24.76 18.16
CA MET A 288 -20.96 -23.90 17.07
C MET A 288 -21.98 -22.80 16.76
N ALA A 289 -23.26 -23.09 16.73
CA ALA A 289 -24.31 -22.10 16.50
C ALA A 289 -24.37 -21.05 17.63
N ASN A 290 -24.12 -21.47 18.88
CA ASN A 290 -24.00 -20.56 20.01
C ASN A 290 -22.72 -19.70 19.89
N ALA A 291 -21.60 -20.28 19.52
CA ALA A 291 -20.35 -19.59 19.29
C ALA A 291 -20.50 -18.50 18.24
N ILE A 292 -21.02 -18.82 17.04
CA ILE A 292 -21.31 -17.84 15.98
C ILE A 292 -22.21 -16.71 16.51
N THR A 293 -23.30 -17.06 17.20
CA THR A 293 -24.27 -16.07 17.68
C THR A 293 -23.68 -15.11 18.70
N ASN A 294 -22.81 -15.61 19.58
CA ASN A 294 -22.21 -14.84 20.67
C ASN A 294 -21.00 -14.00 20.21
N THR A 295 -20.24 -14.49 19.22
CA THR A 295 -19.08 -13.76 18.68
C THR A 295 -19.46 -12.75 17.59
N PHE A 296 -20.58 -12.94 16.90
CA PHE A 296 -20.97 -12.11 15.76
C PHE A 296 -20.95 -10.60 16.06
N THR A 297 -21.43 -10.19 17.22
CA THR A 297 -21.45 -8.76 17.59
C THR A 297 -20.04 -8.20 17.77
N SER A 298 -19.16 -8.97 18.38
CA SER A 298 -17.76 -8.57 18.60
C SER A 298 -16.97 -8.54 17.28
N ILE A 299 -17.09 -9.61 16.48
CA ILE A 299 -16.44 -9.69 15.16
C ILE A 299 -16.94 -8.56 14.23
N SER A 300 -18.27 -8.31 14.20
CA SER A 300 -18.81 -7.22 13.38
C SER A 300 -18.39 -5.83 13.85
N GLY A 301 -18.26 -5.61 15.17
CA GLY A 301 -17.77 -4.34 15.70
C GLY A 301 -16.32 -4.08 15.36
N SER A 302 -15.47 -5.07 15.55
CA SER A 302 -14.05 -5.07 15.23
C SER A 302 -13.83 -4.94 13.71
N SER A 303 -14.44 -5.79 12.89
CA SER A 303 -14.29 -5.69 11.43
C SER A 303 -14.76 -4.35 10.86
N LEU A 304 -15.75 -3.70 11.47
CA LEU A 304 -16.21 -2.38 11.03
C LEU A 304 -15.14 -1.30 11.24
N THR A 305 -14.38 -1.36 12.34
CA THR A 305 -13.26 -0.44 12.57
C THR A 305 -12.12 -0.68 11.58
N THR A 306 -11.82 -1.93 11.28
CA THR A 306 -10.80 -2.30 10.29
C THR A 306 -11.20 -1.87 8.88
N VAL A 307 -12.44 -2.12 8.47
CA VAL A 307 -13.00 -1.65 7.19
C VAL A 307 -12.95 -0.12 7.12
N ALA A 308 -13.31 0.59 8.19
CA ALA A 308 -13.27 2.05 8.22
C ALA A 308 -11.84 2.60 8.12
N GLY A 309 -10.86 1.94 8.73
CA GLY A 309 -9.45 2.27 8.57
C GLY A 309 -9.01 2.18 7.09
N PHE A 310 -9.35 1.08 6.41
CA PHE A 310 -9.04 0.95 4.98
C PHE A 310 -9.82 1.92 4.10
N VAL A 311 -11.11 2.13 4.36
CA VAL A 311 -11.92 3.09 3.60
C VAL A 311 -11.43 4.54 3.79
N ALA A 312 -10.80 4.87 4.92
CA ALA A 312 -10.20 6.19 5.12
C ALA A 312 -9.09 6.49 4.10
N LEU A 313 -8.41 5.48 3.54
CA LEU A 313 -7.45 5.66 2.44
C LEU A 313 -8.11 6.21 1.17
N CYS A 314 -9.42 6.02 0.99
CA CYS A 314 -10.14 6.60 -0.14
C CYS A 314 -10.27 8.14 -0.07
N ALA A 315 -9.86 8.75 1.05
CA ALA A 315 -9.79 10.21 1.19
C ALA A 315 -8.53 10.81 0.55
N MET A 316 -7.61 9.98 0.06
CA MET A 316 -6.44 10.43 -0.68
C MET A 316 -6.84 11.03 -2.03
N ASP A 317 -6.12 12.06 -2.45
CA ASP A 317 -6.18 12.58 -3.81
C ASP A 317 -5.41 11.62 -4.76
N LEU A 318 -4.35 10.97 -4.27
CA LEU A 318 -3.64 9.90 -5.00
C LEU A 318 -4.54 8.67 -5.14
N ALA A 319 -4.85 8.27 -6.36
CA ALA A 319 -5.78 7.18 -6.67
C ALA A 319 -5.34 5.82 -6.09
N LEU A 320 -4.03 5.63 -5.83
CA LEU A 320 -3.47 4.46 -5.16
C LEU A 320 -4.08 4.21 -3.77
N GLY A 321 -4.39 5.28 -3.02
CA GLY A 321 -5.06 5.16 -1.73
C GLY A 321 -6.46 4.57 -1.85
N LYS A 322 -7.21 4.95 -2.87
CA LYS A 322 -8.53 4.40 -3.19
C LYS A 322 -8.43 2.93 -3.61
N ASP A 323 -7.43 2.58 -4.41
CA ASP A 323 -7.16 1.21 -4.84
C ASP A 323 -6.87 0.30 -3.63
N ILE A 324 -5.86 0.61 -2.82
CA ILE A 324 -5.54 -0.14 -1.60
C ILE A 324 -6.74 -0.19 -0.66
N GLY A 325 -7.38 0.97 -0.42
CA GLY A 325 -8.47 1.11 0.55
C GLY A 325 -9.67 0.22 0.23
N ILE A 326 -10.16 0.24 -1.00
CA ILE A 326 -11.34 -0.53 -1.41
C ILE A 326 -11.03 -2.03 -1.46
N VAL A 327 -9.90 -2.43 -2.05
CA VAL A 327 -9.52 -3.85 -2.16
C VAL A 327 -9.33 -4.46 -0.77
N MET A 328 -8.67 -3.74 0.15
CA MET A 328 -8.46 -4.21 1.52
C MET A 328 -9.75 -4.24 2.33
N ALA A 329 -10.58 -3.21 2.26
CA ALA A 329 -11.88 -3.18 2.93
C ALA A 329 -12.79 -4.34 2.47
N LYS A 330 -12.85 -4.59 1.17
CA LYS A 330 -13.53 -5.75 0.57
C LYS A 330 -12.95 -7.07 1.09
N GLY A 331 -11.62 -7.18 1.17
CA GLY A 331 -10.92 -8.34 1.71
C GLY A 331 -11.31 -8.67 3.15
N VAL A 332 -11.40 -7.64 4.01
CA VAL A 332 -11.87 -7.82 5.39
C VAL A 332 -13.32 -8.31 5.44
N VAL A 333 -14.21 -7.73 4.64
CA VAL A 333 -15.63 -8.16 4.56
C VAL A 333 -15.71 -9.62 4.12
N LEU A 334 -14.99 -10.02 3.08
CA LEU A 334 -14.94 -11.41 2.62
C LEU A 334 -14.34 -12.34 3.68
N GLY A 335 -13.30 -11.91 4.38
CA GLY A 335 -12.69 -12.65 5.49
C GLY A 335 -13.67 -12.89 6.63
N VAL A 336 -14.45 -11.89 7.02
CA VAL A 336 -15.52 -12.04 8.03
C VAL A 336 -16.61 -13.00 7.54
N LEU A 337 -17.03 -12.86 6.29
CA LEU A 337 -18.05 -13.75 5.72
C LEU A 337 -17.58 -15.21 5.72
N THR A 338 -16.36 -15.49 5.30
CA THR A 338 -15.79 -16.85 5.33
C THR A 338 -15.59 -17.35 6.76
N THR A 339 -15.16 -16.50 7.69
CA THR A 339 -15.02 -16.86 9.11
C THR A 339 -16.35 -17.22 9.77
N VAL A 340 -17.44 -16.60 9.39
CA VAL A 340 -18.77 -16.89 9.97
C VAL A 340 -19.47 -18.06 9.24
N THR A 341 -19.08 -18.40 8.02
CA THR A 341 -19.74 -19.43 7.20
C THR A 341 -18.85 -20.64 6.93
N VAL A 342 -17.70 -20.43 6.29
CA VAL A 342 -16.79 -21.51 5.83
C VAL A 342 -16.01 -22.10 6.98
N LEU A 343 -15.46 -21.28 7.87
CA LEU A 343 -14.68 -21.74 9.01
C LEU A 343 -15.47 -22.66 9.96
N PRO A 344 -16.71 -22.33 10.40
CA PRO A 344 -17.55 -23.25 11.17
C PRO A 344 -17.79 -24.59 10.46
N ALA A 345 -17.98 -24.54 9.16
CA ALA A 345 -18.20 -25.74 8.34
C ALA A 345 -16.95 -26.60 8.26
N LEU A 346 -15.76 -26.01 8.14
CA LEU A 346 -14.47 -26.71 8.21
C LEU A 346 -14.24 -27.33 9.58
N ILE A 347 -14.42 -26.57 10.68
CA ILE A 347 -14.24 -27.06 12.05
C ILE A 347 -15.17 -28.25 12.32
N LEU A 348 -16.46 -28.14 12.01
CA LEU A 348 -17.42 -29.23 12.23
C LEU A 348 -17.14 -30.47 11.37
N THR A 349 -16.63 -30.28 10.15
CA THR A 349 -16.31 -31.40 9.25
C THR A 349 -15.06 -32.16 9.72
N PHE A 350 -14.05 -31.44 10.18
CA PHE A 350 -12.75 -32.01 10.64
C PHE A 350 -12.66 -32.14 12.16
N ASP A 351 -13.77 -31.98 12.88
CA ASP A 351 -13.81 -31.93 14.33
C ASP A 351 -13.15 -33.14 15.02
N LYS A 352 -13.37 -34.36 14.50
CA LYS A 352 -12.71 -35.57 15.04
C LYS A 352 -11.19 -35.52 14.90
N VAL A 353 -10.68 -34.97 13.79
CA VAL A 353 -9.23 -34.86 13.56
C VAL A 353 -8.65 -33.79 14.47
N ILE A 354 -9.36 -32.68 14.66
CA ILE A 354 -8.96 -31.57 15.52
C ILE A 354 -8.77 -32.04 16.96
N HIS A 355 -9.79 -32.69 17.55
CA HIS A 355 -9.76 -33.08 18.96
C HIS A 355 -8.83 -34.28 19.28
N ASN A 356 -8.48 -35.10 18.28
CA ASN A 356 -7.58 -36.22 18.49
C ASN A 356 -6.09 -35.85 18.57
N HIS A 357 -5.71 -34.62 18.11
CA HIS A 357 -4.31 -34.20 18.06
C HIS A 357 -4.12 -32.92 18.88
N ARG A 358 -4.18 -33.04 20.21
CA ARG A 358 -3.95 -31.96 21.15
C ARG A 358 -2.52 -31.95 21.66
N HIS A 359 -1.86 -30.80 21.73
CA HIS A 359 -0.52 -30.64 22.26
C HIS A 359 -0.42 -29.48 23.25
N LYS A 360 0.67 -29.42 24.01
CA LYS A 360 0.92 -28.32 24.95
C LYS A 360 1.41 -27.11 24.19
N THR A 361 0.78 -25.97 24.45
CA THR A 361 1.18 -24.67 23.86
C THR A 361 2.34 -24.05 24.64
N ILE A 362 3.11 -23.19 23.96
CA ILE A 362 4.14 -22.36 24.61
C ILE A 362 3.50 -21.27 25.47
N LEU A 363 2.31 -20.79 25.09
CA LEU A 363 1.59 -19.77 25.84
C LEU A 363 0.97 -20.36 27.11
N THR A 364 1.63 -20.12 28.24
CA THR A 364 1.12 -20.45 29.57
C THR A 364 0.04 -19.47 30.03
N SER A 365 -0.48 -19.64 31.26
CA SER A 365 -1.47 -18.72 31.83
C SER A 365 -0.91 -17.29 31.97
N PHE A 366 -1.73 -16.29 31.68
CA PHE A 366 -1.38 -14.88 31.81
C PHE A 366 -1.51 -14.36 33.25
N GLU A 367 -1.53 -15.25 34.24
CA GLU A 367 -1.69 -14.87 35.65
C GLU A 367 -0.53 -14.00 36.15
N LYS A 368 0.71 -14.38 35.87
CA LYS A 368 1.89 -13.59 36.26
C LYS A 368 1.87 -12.21 35.56
N THR A 369 1.53 -12.17 34.29
CA THR A 369 1.44 -10.92 33.50
C THR A 369 0.35 -10.02 34.04
N SER A 370 -0.84 -10.53 34.29
CA SER A 370 -1.95 -9.73 34.85
C SER A 370 -1.63 -9.17 36.24
N ASN A 371 -1.05 -9.99 37.12
CA ASN A 371 -0.61 -9.54 38.43
C ASN A 371 0.46 -8.44 38.35
N PHE A 372 1.44 -8.58 37.44
CA PHE A 372 2.47 -7.57 37.19
C PHE A 372 1.86 -6.25 36.70
N VAL A 373 0.96 -6.31 35.68
CA VAL A 373 0.31 -5.13 35.13
C VAL A 373 -0.54 -4.41 36.17
N ILE A 374 -1.38 -5.13 36.91
CA ILE A 374 -2.22 -4.53 37.96
C ILE A 374 -1.37 -3.92 39.08
N LYS A 375 -0.30 -4.59 39.52
CA LYS A 375 0.60 -4.03 40.55
C LYS A 375 1.30 -2.74 40.10
N ASN A 376 1.64 -2.62 38.81
CA ASN A 376 2.46 -1.54 38.27
C ASN A 376 1.70 -0.58 37.33
N TYR A 377 0.37 -0.63 37.24
CA TYR A 377 -0.40 0.09 36.22
C TYR A 377 -0.09 1.60 36.16
N LYS A 378 0.08 2.28 37.31
CA LYS A 378 0.45 3.71 37.35
C LYS A 378 1.82 3.96 36.74
N LYS A 379 2.82 3.12 37.08
CA LYS A 379 4.19 3.25 36.56
C LYS A 379 4.22 3.00 35.05
N LEU A 380 3.49 1.99 34.56
CA LEU A 380 3.38 1.66 33.17
C LEU A 380 2.69 2.78 32.36
N THR A 381 1.64 3.41 32.92
CA THR A 381 1.00 4.57 32.29
C THR A 381 1.95 5.77 32.20
N VAL A 382 2.69 6.07 33.28
CA VAL A 382 3.68 7.16 33.23
C VAL A 382 4.78 6.86 32.22
N LEU A 383 5.29 5.64 32.21
CA LEU A 383 6.28 5.20 31.22
C LEU A 383 5.77 5.39 29.79
N PHE A 384 4.52 5.01 29.50
CA PHE A 384 3.90 5.22 28.20
C PHE A 384 3.87 6.70 27.81
N LEU A 385 3.40 7.57 28.71
CA LEU A 385 3.34 9.01 28.45
C LEU A 385 4.72 9.63 28.22
N VAL A 386 5.74 9.17 28.94
CA VAL A 386 7.13 9.61 28.75
C VAL A 386 7.67 9.13 27.38
N LEU A 387 7.37 7.88 26.98
CA LEU A 387 7.80 7.34 25.70
C LEU A 387 7.08 7.96 24.50
N LEU A 388 5.89 8.56 24.70
CA LEU A 388 5.20 9.31 23.64
C LEU A 388 6.02 10.52 23.15
N ILE A 389 6.77 11.17 24.03
CA ILE A 389 7.55 12.37 23.65
C ILE A 389 8.58 12.06 22.56
N PRO A 390 9.53 11.12 22.77
CA PRO A 390 10.47 10.75 21.71
C PRO A 390 9.78 10.10 20.51
N ALA A 391 8.68 9.37 20.71
CA ALA A 391 7.92 8.77 19.61
C ALA A 391 7.35 9.83 18.64
N ILE A 392 6.69 10.85 19.19
CA ILE A 392 6.15 11.96 18.40
C ILE A 392 7.28 12.76 17.74
N TYR A 393 8.36 13.05 18.48
CA TYR A 393 9.51 13.75 17.92
C TYR A 393 10.13 12.99 16.76
N GLY A 394 10.37 11.68 16.92
CA GLY A 394 10.93 10.83 15.87
C GLY A 394 10.02 10.73 14.64
N ASN A 395 8.71 10.56 14.84
CA ASN A 395 7.73 10.52 13.74
C ASN A 395 7.72 11.81 12.92
N ASN A 396 7.76 12.97 13.58
CA ASN A 396 7.72 14.27 12.89
C ASN A 396 9.03 14.62 12.14
N ASN A 397 10.13 13.92 12.44
CA ASN A 397 11.45 14.14 11.84
C ASN A 397 11.94 12.93 11.04
N ALA A 398 11.12 11.89 10.86
CA ALA A 398 11.45 10.76 10.00
C ALA A 398 11.60 11.21 8.55
N LYS A 399 12.68 10.76 7.91
CA LYS A 399 12.94 11.08 6.50
C LYS A 399 12.15 10.15 5.60
N VAL A 400 11.66 10.71 4.49
CA VAL A 400 10.89 9.99 3.48
C VAL A 400 11.54 10.20 2.12
N TYR A 401 11.59 9.17 1.30
CA TYR A 401 12.04 9.25 -0.09
C TYR A 401 10.89 8.97 -1.06
N TYR A 402 11.02 9.50 -2.28
CA TYR A 402 10.01 9.45 -3.33
C TYR A 402 10.54 8.83 -4.63
N ASN A 403 11.86 8.60 -4.72
CA ASN A 403 12.48 8.00 -5.90
C ASN A 403 12.05 6.54 -6.05
N LEU A 404 11.51 6.20 -7.21
CA LEU A 404 11.10 4.84 -7.53
C LEU A 404 12.28 3.94 -7.90
N ASP A 405 13.31 4.49 -8.55
CA ASP A 405 14.53 3.81 -8.93
C ASP A 405 15.36 3.34 -7.72
N GLU A 406 15.39 4.13 -6.63
CA GLU A 406 16.04 3.75 -5.37
C GLU A 406 15.36 2.57 -4.63
N THR A 407 14.19 2.16 -5.08
CA THR A 407 13.44 1.03 -4.48
C THR A 407 13.81 -0.33 -5.08
N LEU A 408 14.64 -0.33 -6.11
CA LEU A 408 15.01 -1.52 -6.88
C LEU A 408 16.46 -1.94 -6.60
N PRO A 409 16.79 -3.23 -6.71
CA PRO A 409 18.16 -3.72 -6.61
C PRO A 409 19.10 -3.11 -7.68
N ASP A 410 20.33 -2.78 -7.28
CA ASP A 410 21.34 -2.17 -8.13
C ASP A 410 21.78 -3.03 -9.34
N ASP A 411 21.52 -4.34 -9.29
CA ASP A 411 21.89 -5.31 -10.33
C ASP A 411 20.85 -5.45 -11.44
N LEU A 412 19.71 -4.75 -11.34
CA LEU A 412 18.68 -4.80 -12.38
C LEU A 412 19.13 -4.05 -13.66
N PRO A 413 18.75 -4.54 -14.84
CA PRO A 413 19.16 -3.94 -16.11
C PRO A 413 18.82 -2.46 -16.23
N SER A 414 17.64 -2.02 -15.79
CA SER A 414 17.23 -0.62 -15.82
C SER A 414 18.08 0.25 -14.89
N ILE A 415 18.41 -0.24 -13.70
CA ILE A 415 19.21 0.51 -12.73
C ILE A 415 20.67 0.63 -13.20
N VAL A 416 21.24 -0.46 -13.74
CA VAL A 416 22.56 -0.43 -14.36
C VAL A 416 22.60 0.58 -15.51
N ALA A 417 21.56 0.58 -16.38
CA ALA A 417 21.47 1.51 -17.51
C ALA A 417 21.34 2.97 -17.03
N THR A 418 20.49 3.25 -16.04
CA THR A 418 20.31 4.59 -15.46
C THR A 418 21.62 5.09 -14.84
N ASN A 419 22.34 4.25 -14.11
CA ASN A 419 23.62 4.61 -13.50
C ASN A 419 24.71 4.89 -14.54
N LYS A 420 24.69 4.19 -15.68
CA LYS A 420 25.59 4.44 -16.81
C LYS A 420 25.27 5.78 -17.49
N MET A 421 24.00 5.98 -17.85
CA MET A 421 23.53 7.22 -18.45
C MET A 421 23.91 8.45 -17.61
N LYS A 422 23.78 8.32 -16.29
CA LYS A 422 24.20 9.35 -15.35
C LYS A 422 25.69 9.61 -15.38
N LYS A 423 26.50 8.54 -15.41
CA LYS A 423 27.96 8.63 -15.37
C LYS A 423 28.53 9.17 -16.66
N ASP A 424 28.03 8.69 -17.81
CA ASP A 424 28.61 8.92 -19.11
C ASP A 424 28.08 10.18 -19.79
N PHE A 425 26.77 10.53 -19.56
CA PHE A 425 26.12 11.69 -20.18
C PHE A 425 25.71 12.79 -19.19
N ASP A 426 25.98 12.62 -17.87
CA ASP A 426 25.56 13.55 -16.79
C ASP A 426 24.05 13.83 -16.80
N MET A 427 23.25 12.87 -17.29
CA MET A 427 21.79 12.96 -17.39
C MET A 427 21.12 12.17 -16.28
N ASN A 428 20.34 12.87 -15.45
CA ASN A 428 19.59 12.24 -14.35
C ASN A 428 18.06 12.29 -14.55
N SER A 429 17.57 13.30 -15.26
CA SER A 429 16.16 13.35 -15.70
C SER A 429 16.05 14.09 -17.03
N THR A 430 15.05 13.70 -17.81
CA THR A 430 14.67 14.39 -19.04
C THR A 430 13.22 14.78 -18.93
N ASP A 431 12.96 16.07 -19.10
CA ASP A 431 11.64 16.68 -18.97
C ASP A 431 11.26 17.43 -20.24
N MET A 432 9.96 17.54 -20.51
CA MET A 432 9.40 18.20 -21.69
C MET A 432 8.60 19.43 -21.29
N ILE A 433 8.84 20.54 -21.97
CA ILE A 433 8.01 21.73 -21.89
C ILE A 433 7.11 21.78 -23.13
N PHE A 434 5.85 22.07 -22.91
CA PHE A 434 4.83 22.29 -23.94
C PHE A 434 4.34 23.72 -23.85
N VAL A 435 4.59 24.51 -24.89
CA VAL A 435 4.07 25.89 -25.03
C VAL A 435 3.23 25.99 -26.31
N LYS A 436 2.37 26.99 -26.40
CA LYS A 436 1.56 27.20 -27.60
C LYS A 436 2.46 27.45 -28.82
N ASP A 437 2.19 26.77 -29.92
CA ASP A 437 2.92 26.92 -31.19
C ASP A 437 2.72 28.31 -31.84
N SER A 438 1.70 29.05 -31.40
CA SER A 438 1.43 30.41 -31.77
C SER A 438 2.29 31.46 -31.04
N LEU A 439 3.16 31.03 -30.13
CA LEU A 439 4.12 31.89 -29.46
C LEU A 439 5.19 32.39 -30.44
N ASP A 440 5.51 33.66 -30.44
CA ASP A 440 6.53 34.22 -31.33
C ASP A 440 7.89 33.52 -31.07
N SER A 441 8.59 33.04 -32.09
CA SER A 441 9.88 32.33 -31.97
C SER A 441 10.91 33.14 -31.16
N TYR A 442 10.93 34.46 -31.22
CA TYR A 442 11.86 35.23 -30.40
C TYR A 442 11.52 35.20 -28.92
N LYS A 443 10.24 34.95 -28.53
CA LYS A 443 9.86 34.75 -27.13
C LYS A 443 10.23 33.40 -26.65
N VAL A 444 10.12 32.38 -27.53
CA VAL A 444 10.58 31.00 -27.24
C VAL A 444 12.10 31.02 -27.02
N ASP A 445 12.86 31.68 -27.88
CA ASP A 445 14.33 31.83 -27.74
C ASP A 445 14.72 32.56 -26.45
N GLN A 446 14.00 33.65 -26.07
CA GLN A 446 14.22 34.29 -24.77
C GLN A 446 13.90 33.36 -23.58
N MET A 447 12.79 32.62 -23.66
CA MET A 447 12.41 31.65 -22.64
C MET A 447 13.47 30.59 -22.49
N VAL A 448 13.91 29.98 -23.59
CA VAL A 448 14.98 28.99 -23.60
C VAL A 448 16.27 29.54 -23.01
N SER A 449 16.64 30.76 -23.38
CA SER A 449 17.83 31.45 -22.79
C SER A 449 17.73 31.73 -21.29
N GLU A 450 16.52 31.91 -20.74
CA GLU A 450 16.28 32.00 -19.29
C GLU A 450 16.35 30.61 -18.63
N ILE A 451 15.77 29.59 -19.26
CA ILE A 451 15.78 28.20 -18.81
C ILE A 451 17.20 27.68 -18.66
N GLU A 452 18.08 27.92 -19.62
CA GLU A 452 19.48 27.51 -19.58
C GLU A 452 20.29 28.07 -18.41
N LYS A 453 19.85 29.20 -17.86
CA LYS A 453 20.50 29.83 -16.69
C LYS A 453 20.02 29.25 -15.38
N VAL A 454 18.97 28.40 -15.41
CA VAL A 454 18.46 27.74 -14.20
C VAL A 454 19.49 26.71 -13.72
N ASP A 455 19.81 26.76 -12.44
CA ASP A 455 20.77 25.86 -11.86
C ASP A 455 20.33 24.40 -12.04
N GLY A 456 21.25 23.59 -12.52
CA GLY A 456 21.00 22.16 -12.77
C GLY A 456 20.50 21.80 -14.15
N VAL A 457 20.13 22.76 -15.00
CA VAL A 457 19.88 22.50 -16.42
C VAL A 457 21.21 22.17 -17.10
N ASN A 458 21.27 20.98 -17.70
CA ASN A 458 22.45 20.49 -18.41
C ASN A 458 22.40 20.90 -19.90
N SER A 459 21.26 20.64 -20.55
CA SER A 459 21.01 21.02 -21.94
C SER A 459 19.54 21.29 -22.20
N VAL A 460 19.28 22.14 -23.19
CA VAL A 460 17.93 22.43 -23.68
C VAL A 460 17.92 22.20 -25.20
N VAL A 461 16.99 21.38 -25.68
CA VAL A 461 16.79 21.13 -27.11
C VAL A 461 15.48 21.79 -27.50
N ALA A 462 15.58 22.82 -28.31
CA ALA A 462 14.46 23.61 -28.86
C ALA A 462 14.68 23.86 -30.35
N LEU A 463 13.60 24.03 -31.09
CA LEU A 463 13.68 24.29 -32.53
C LEU A 463 14.53 25.53 -32.84
N GLU A 464 14.34 26.62 -32.12
CA GLU A 464 15.04 27.89 -32.28
C GLU A 464 16.56 27.78 -32.09
N LYS A 465 17.00 26.81 -31.30
CA LYS A 465 18.44 26.53 -31.11
C LYS A 465 19.06 25.78 -32.25
N VAL A 466 18.29 24.84 -32.83
CA VAL A 466 18.79 24.00 -33.94
C VAL A 466 18.82 24.81 -35.24
N VAL A 467 17.82 25.65 -35.47
CA VAL A 467 17.64 26.37 -36.74
C VAL A 467 18.03 27.86 -36.65
N GLY A 468 18.03 28.43 -35.44
CA GLY A 468 18.24 29.86 -35.20
C GLY A 468 16.94 30.65 -35.28
N SER A 469 16.74 31.60 -34.34
CA SER A 469 15.50 32.39 -34.20
C SER A 469 15.23 33.38 -35.35
N GLY A 470 16.12 33.48 -36.31
CA GLY A 470 15.97 34.33 -37.49
C GLY A 470 15.67 33.56 -38.79
N PHE A 471 15.55 32.25 -38.74
CA PHE A 471 15.21 31.46 -39.93
C PHE A 471 13.68 31.46 -40.18
N VAL A 472 13.32 31.60 -41.43
CA VAL A 472 11.91 31.49 -41.86
C VAL A 472 11.50 30.01 -41.70
N GLN A 473 10.49 29.73 -40.91
CA GLN A 473 10.02 28.36 -40.64
C GLN A 473 9.64 27.59 -41.94
N ASP A 474 9.32 28.30 -43.03
CA ASP A 474 8.98 27.75 -44.35
C ASP A 474 10.15 26.98 -45.01
N ILE A 475 11.36 27.02 -44.47
CA ILE A 475 12.54 26.31 -45.01
C ILE A 475 12.77 24.98 -44.29
N ILE A 476 12.11 24.76 -43.14
CA ILE A 476 12.26 23.52 -42.37
C ILE A 476 11.38 22.45 -43.00
N PRO A 477 11.90 21.23 -43.22
CA PRO A 477 11.07 20.12 -43.71
C PRO A 477 9.88 19.86 -42.77
N ASP A 478 8.69 19.67 -43.34
CA ASP A 478 7.45 19.38 -42.57
C ASP A 478 7.62 18.19 -41.62
N SER A 479 8.45 17.21 -41.99
CA SER A 479 8.77 16.06 -41.14
C SER A 479 9.51 16.44 -39.86
N MET A 480 10.42 17.41 -39.90
CA MET A 480 11.12 17.92 -38.70
C MET A 480 10.21 18.84 -37.88
N LEU A 481 9.35 19.62 -38.57
CA LEU A 481 8.46 20.51 -37.87
C LEU A 481 7.36 19.75 -37.09
N SER A 482 6.84 18.66 -37.66
CA SER A 482 5.83 17.82 -37.03
C SER A 482 6.34 17.06 -35.77
N GLU A 483 7.64 16.86 -35.67
CA GLU A 483 8.29 16.26 -34.48
C GLU A 483 8.31 17.22 -33.27
N VAL A 484 8.33 18.52 -33.53
CA VAL A 484 8.48 19.56 -32.52
C VAL A 484 7.21 20.35 -32.29
N LYS A 485 6.32 20.42 -33.30
CA LYS A 485 5.04 21.15 -33.25
C LYS A 485 3.88 20.24 -33.64
N ALA A 486 2.98 19.97 -32.70
CA ALA A 486 1.79 19.18 -32.91
C ALA A 486 0.65 19.61 -31.95
N GLY A 487 -0.59 19.39 -32.33
CA GLY A 487 -1.76 19.65 -31.48
C GLY A 487 -1.91 21.11 -31.01
N GLY A 488 -1.23 22.06 -31.66
CA GLY A 488 -1.20 23.47 -31.24
C GLY A 488 -0.16 23.78 -30.16
N TYR A 489 0.75 22.84 -29.93
CA TYR A 489 1.87 22.97 -28.98
C TYR A 489 3.21 22.84 -29.68
N GLU A 490 4.21 23.49 -29.13
CA GLU A 490 5.62 23.30 -29.41
C GLU A 490 6.28 22.64 -28.19
N GLN A 491 7.03 21.55 -28.43
CA GLN A 491 7.75 20.86 -27.37
C GLN A 491 9.21 21.26 -27.28
N ILE A 492 9.71 21.42 -26.07
CA ILE A 492 11.09 21.72 -25.75
C ILE A 492 11.61 20.68 -24.74
N MET A 493 12.71 20.01 -25.06
CA MET A 493 13.30 19.01 -24.17
C MET A 493 14.34 19.66 -23.27
N ILE A 494 14.30 19.30 -21.99
CA ILE A 494 15.28 19.73 -20.98
C ILE A 494 15.92 18.51 -20.35
N ASN A 495 17.23 18.51 -20.26
CA ASN A 495 17.99 17.53 -19.50
C ASN A 495 18.54 18.16 -18.21
N SER A 496 18.31 17.50 -17.09
CA SER A 496 18.75 17.95 -15.77
C SER A 496 19.85 17.05 -15.20
N LYS A 497 20.82 17.67 -14.52
CA LYS A 497 21.83 16.97 -13.73
C LYS A 497 21.30 16.54 -12.36
N TYR A 498 20.10 16.99 -11.97
CA TYR A 498 19.50 16.64 -10.68
C TYR A 498 18.63 15.40 -10.79
N ARG A 499 18.61 14.57 -9.73
CA ARG A 499 17.68 13.43 -9.64
C ARG A 499 16.26 13.91 -9.41
N ALA A 500 15.29 13.24 -10.01
CA ALA A 500 13.88 13.61 -10.04
C ALA A 500 13.29 13.98 -8.65
N ALA A 501 13.57 13.21 -7.61
CA ALA A 501 13.01 13.46 -6.27
C ALA A 501 13.96 14.25 -5.34
N SER A 502 15.06 14.82 -5.85
CA SER A 502 15.94 15.65 -5.02
C SER A 502 15.31 17.01 -4.73
N LYS A 503 15.71 17.63 -3.62
CA LYS A 503 15.23 18.98 -3.26
C LYS A 503 15.66 20.03 -4.29
N GLU A 504 16.84 19.83 -4.84
CA GLU A 504 17.45 20.65 -5.88
C GLU A 504 16.61 20.57 -7.16
N CYS A 505 16.22 19.37 -7.58
CA CYS A 505 15.35 19.15 -8.73
C CYS A 505 13.96 19.77 -8.52
N GLY A 506 13.35 19.58 -7.37
CA GLY A 506 12.07 20.21 -7.05
C GLY A 506 12.15 21.75 -7.07
N ALA A 507 13.27 22.35 -6.62
CA ALA A 507 13.49 23.79 -6.72
C ALA A 507 13.64 24.22 -8.20
N GLN A 508 14.38 23.46 -9.00
CA GLN A 508 14.54 23.66 -10.43
C GLN A 508 13.19 23.61 -11.17
N ILE A 509 12.39 22.56 -10.97
CA ILE A 509 11.06 22.44 -11.61
C ILE A 509 10.15 23.62 -11.27
N ARG A 510 10.15 24.07 -10.01
CA ARG A 510 9.38 25.28 -9.63
C ARG A 510 9.85 26.55 -10.32
N GLU A 511 11.16 26.69 -10.53
CA GLU A 511 11.72 27.85 -11.24
C GLU A 511 11.42 27.76 -12.75
N LEU A 512 11.62 26.59 -13.37
CA LEU A 512 11.22 26.33 -14.75
C LEU A 512 9.75 26.64 -15.00
N ASN A 513 8.87 26.20 -14.10
CA ASN A 513 7.43 26.46 -14.21
C ASN A 513 7.11 27.98 -14.15
N LYS A 514 7.82 28.75 -13.31
CA LYS A 514 7.65 30.21 -13.30
C LYS A 514 8.10 30.87 -14.61
N ILE A 515 9.23 30.41 -15.17
CA ILE A 515 9.71 30.93 -16.45
C ILE A 515 8.71 30.58 -17.54
N VAL A 516 8.30 29.33 -17.67
CA VAL A 516 7.31 28.90 -18.68
C VAL A 516 6.02 29.73 -18.57
N LYS A 517 5.45 29.84 -17.36
CA LYS A 517 4.21 30.61 -17.13
C LYS A 517 4.36 32.10 -17.37
N LYS A 518 5.55 32.65 -17.33
CA LYS A 518 5.83 34.07 -17.67
C LYS A 518 5.62 34.34 -19.17
N TYR A 519 6.00 33.38 -20.02
CA TYR A 519 5.93 33.50 -21.47
C TYR A 519 4.62 32.92 -22.04
N ASP A 520 4.16 31.79 -21.51
CA ASP A 520 2.89 31.15 -21.81
C ASP A 520 2.14 30.74 -20.52
N PRO A 521 1.07 31.46 -20.13
CA PRO A 521 0.28 31.12 -18.94
C PRO A 521 -0.31 29.71 -18.97
N ASP A 522 -0.55 29.14 -20.16
CA ASP A 522 -1.09 27.81 -20.38
C ASP A 522 0.03 26.75 -20.57
N GLY A 523 1.30 27.18 -20.70
CA GLY A 523 2.43 26.28 -20.90
C GLY A 523 2.54 25.23 -19.79
N LEU A 524 2.94 24.00 -20.13
CA LEU A 524 2.99 22.85 -19.24
C LEU A 524 4.41 22.28 -19.21
N ILE A 525 4.73 21.59 -18.11
CA ILE A 525 5.96 20.81 -18.00
C ILE A 525 5.56 19.36 -17.66
N GLY A 526 6.02 18.39 -18.45
CA GLY A 526 5.83 16.96 -18.27
C GLY A 526 7.16 16.25 -18.13
N GLY A 527 7.13 14.99 -17.71
CA GLY A 527 8.30 14.15 -17.49
C GLY A 527 8.42 13.66 -16.06
N GLU A 528 9.43 12.86 -15.78
CA GLU A 528 9.58 12.18 -14.50
C GLU A 528 9.76 13.15 -13.31
N ALA A 529 10.57 14.18 -13.46
CA ALA A 529 10.84 15.10 -12.36
C ALA A 529 9.63 15.98 -11.99
N PRO A 530 8.90 16.58 -12.94
CA PRO A 530 7.65 17.27 -12.65
C PRO A 530 6.57 16.38 -12.03
N LEU A 531 6.39 15.14 -12.53
CA LEU A 531 5.46 14.15 -11.96
C LEU A 531 5.82 13.81 -10.52
N THR A 532 7.11 13.65 -10.24
CA THR A 532 7.61 13.36 -8.90
C THR A 532 7.42 14.54 -7.94
N GLU A 533 7.59 15.79 -8.39
CA GLU A 533 7.32 16.98 -7.58
C GLU A 533 5.82 17.10 -7.24
N ASP A 534 4.94 16.83 -8.19
CA ASP A 534 3.50 16.76 -7.94
C ASP A 534 3.13 15.63 -6.98
N LEU A 535 3.76 14.45 -7.12
CA LEU A 535 3.61 13.32 -6.19
C LEU A 535 3.99 13.71 -4.77
N ILE A 536 5.14 14.37 -4.56
CA ILE A 536 5.60 14.84 -3.25
C ILE A 536 4.56 15.77 -2.62
N ARG A 537 4.10 16.76 -3.37
CA ARG A 537 3.12 17.75 -2.89
C ARG A 537 1.78 17.14 -2.52
N ILE A 538 1.29 16.19 -3.32
CA ILE A 538 0.02 15.50 -3.09
C ILE A 538 0.15 14.54 -1.90
N ALA A 539 1.24 13.77 -1.83
CA ALA A 539 1.49 12.84 -0.74
C ALA A 539 1.53 13.51 0.64
N ASP A 540 2.16 14.69 0.75
CA ASP A 540 2.19 15.48 1.99
C ASP A 540 0.79 15.94 2.45
N THR A 541 -0.08 16.26 1.49
CA THR A 541 -1.46 16.65 1.76
C THR A 541 -2.29 15.44 2.15
N ASP A 542 -2.14 14.33 1.44
CA ASP A 542 -2.86 13.09 1.65
C ASP A 542 -2.54 12.47 3.01
N PHE A 543 -1.28 12.50 3.44
CA PHE A 543 -0.90 12.04 4.77
C PHE A 543 -1.73 12.70 5.89
N LYS A 544 -1.90 14.02 5.83
CA LYS A 544 -2.70 14.78 6.82
C LYS A 544 -4.19 14.48 6.72
N LYS A 545 -4.73 14.41 5.49
CA LYS A 545 -6.15 14.10 5.25
C LYS A 545 -6.52 12.72 5.76
N VAL A 546 -5.75 11.71 5.37
CA VAL A 546 -6.02 10.30 5.71
C VAL A 546 -5.91 10.07 7.21
N SER A 547 -4.88 10.62 7.86
CA SER A 547 -4.71 10.51 9.31
C SER A 547 -5.91 11.13 10.05
N ALA A 548 -6.37 12.31 9.66
CA ALA A 548 -7.53 12.95 10.27
C ALA A 548 -8.81 12.14 10.06
N VAL A 549 -9.08 11.69 8.82
CA VAL A 549 -10.29 10.93 8.48
C VAL A 549 -10.33 9.58 9.20
N SER A 550 -9.21 8.86 9.26
CA SER A 550 -9.12 7.56 9.95
C SER A 550 -9.35 7.69 11.45
N ILE A 551 -8.73 8.66 12.11
CA ILE A 551 -8.92 8.92 13.53
C ILE A 551 -10.39 9.26 13.82
N ILE A 552 -11.00 10.15 13.05
CA ILE A 552 -12.41 10.55 13.23
C ILE A 552 -13.35 9.36 13.01
N ALA A 553 -13.15 8.58 11.96
CA ALA A 553 -13.98 7.42 11.64
C ALA A 553 -13.91 6.36 12.75
N ILE A 554 -12.70 6.01 13.19
CA ILE A 554 -12.51 5.00 14.25
C ILE A 554 -13.03 5.51 15.58
N PHE A 555 -12.79 6.79 15.91
CA PHE A 555 -13.37 7.43 17.10
C PHE A 555 -14.90 7.29 17.10
N ALA A 556 -15.56 7.64 16.01
CA ALA A 556 -17.01 7.57 15.88
C ALA A 556 -17.54 6.13 16.05
N ILE A 557 -16.87 5.14 15.46
CA ILE A 557 -17.26 3.73 15.57
C ILE A 557 -17.10 3.24 17.01
N ILE A 558 -15.96 3.50 17.66
CA ILE A 558 -15.72 3.10 19.03
C ILE A 558 -16.73 3.78 19.97
N ALA A 559 -17.02 5.07 19.75
CA ALA A 559 -18.04 5.80 20.51
C ALA A 559 -19.42 5.15 20.39
N PHE A 560 -19.78 4.71 19.18
CA PHE A 560 -21.05 4.02 18.92
C PHE A 560 -21.08 2.63 19.58
N VAL A 561 -20.01 1.85 19.45
CA VAL A 561 -19.92 0.46 19.99
C VAL A 561 -19.98 0.46 21.53
N PHE A 562 -19.20 1.32 22.16
CA PHE A 562 -19.14 1.38 23.64
C PHE A 562 -20.18 2.32 24.27
N LYS A 563 -20.86 3.14 23.45
CA LYS A 563 -21.78 4.20 23.92
C LYS A 563 -21.11 5.10 24.94
N SER A 564 -19.88 5.52 24.65
CA SER A 564 -19.00 6.28 25.51
C SER A 564 -18.28 7.36 24.73
N ALA A 565 -18.07 8.51 25.33
CA ALA A 565 -17.25 9.57 24.74
C ALA A 565 -15.77 9.47 25.16
N SER A 566 -15.46 8.92 26.33
CA SER A 566 -14.09 8.83 26.85
C SER A 566 -13.32 7.61 26.36
N ILE A 567 -13.98 6.46 26.20
CA ILE A 567 -13.32 5.23 25.77
C ILE A 567 -12.64 5.40 24.40
N PRO A 568 -13.29 5.99 23.36
CA PRO A 568 -12.62 6.26 22.09
C PRO A 568 -11.33 7.06 22.25
N VAL A 569 -11.33 8.10 23.11
CA VAL A 569 -10.14 8.92 23.38
C VAL A 569 -9.00 8.05 23.91
N LEU A 570 -9.29 7.21 24.92
CA LEU A 570 -8.26 6.37 25.56
C LEU A 570 -7.69 5.32 24.59
N LEU A 571 -8.57 4.69 23.80
CA LEU A 571 -8.14 3.67 22.84
C LEU A 571 -7.34 4.30 21.70
N VAL A 572 -7.81 5.41 21.13
CA VAL A 572 -7.10 6.12 20.05
C VAL A 572 -5.73 6.61 20.54
N VAL A 573 -5.64 7.20 21.73
CA VAL A 573 -4.34 7.63 22.29
C VAL A 573 -3.38 6.46 22.46
N ALA A 574 -3.84 5.30 22.91
CA ALA A 574 -2.98 4.13 23.05
C ALA A 574 -2.48 3.62 21.69
N ILE A 575 -3.35 3.57 20.68
CA ILE A 575 -3.04 3.05 19.35
C ILE A 575 -2.17 4.05 18.57
N GLU A 576 -2.52 5.34 18.56
CA GLU A 576 -1.70 6.39 17.96
C GLU A 576 -0.31 6.47 18.59
N GLY A 577 -0.23 6.27 19.91
CA GLY A 577 1.06 6.17 20.60
C GLY A 577 1.91 5.01 20.08
N ALA A 578 1.30 3.87 19.77
CA ALA A 578 1.99 2.74 19.15
C ALA A 578 2.42 3.04 17.72
N ILE A 579 1.58 3.76 16.94
CA ILE A 579 1.90 4.18 15.57
C ILE A 579 3.06 5.18 15.57
N PHE A 580 3.02 6.22 16.41
CA PHE A 580 4.11 7.18 16.55
C PHE A 580 5.42 6.51 16.97
N ALA A 581 5.36 5.54 17.89
CA ALA A 581 6.55 4.78 18.27
C ALA A 581 7.10 3.99 17.07
N ASN A 582 6.24 3.35 16.29
CA ASN A 582 6.63 2.59 15.12
C ASN A 582 7.25 3.49 14.03
N LEU A 583 6.57 4.56 13.64
CA LEU A 583 7.03 5.50 12.62
C LEU A 583 8.18 6.40 13.09
N GLY A 584 8.35 6.56 14.41
CA GLY A 584 9.43 7.35 14.98
C GLY A 584 10.78 6.64 15.07
N ILE A 585 10.81 5.31 15.17
CA ILE A 585 12.04 4.52 15.24
C ILE A 585 12.99 4.80 14.05
N PRO A 586 12.54 4.91 12.79
CA PRO A 586 13.38 5.20 11.64
C PRO A 586 14.23 6.46 11.80
N TYR A 587 13.73 7.51 12.44
CA TYR A 587 14.52 8.71 12.74
C TYR A 587 15.77 8.38 13.57
N TYR A 588 15.62 7.55 14.60
CA TYR A 588 16.73 7.18 15.50
C TYR A 588 17.67 6.14 14.91
N THR A 589 17.20 5.35 13.95
CA THR A 589 18.03 4.34 13.24
C THR A 589 18.68 4.89 11.97
N GLY A 590 18.31 6.11 11.55
CA GLY A 590 18.79 6.70 10.30
C GLY A 590 18.17 6.08 9.04
N THR A 591 17.09 5.29 9.20
CA THR A 591 16.40 4.65 8.08
C THR A 591 15.51 5.66 7.36
N VAL A 592 15.57 5.73 6.04
CA VAL A 592 14.66 6.55 5.23
C VAL A 592 13.48 5.68 4.79
N LEU A 593 12.27 6.19 4.88
CA LEU A 593 11.04 5.44 4.59
C LEU A 593 10.52 5.75 3.18
N PRO A 594 9.95 4.79 2.44
CA PRO A 594 9.20 5.11 1.23
C PRO A 594 7.94 5.92 1.59
N PHE A 595 7.59 6.92 0.77
CA PHE A 595 6.48 7.83 1.05
C PHE A 595 5.14 7.11 1.30
N ILE A 596 4.85 6.04 0.52
CA ILE A 596 3.64 5.23 0.68
C ILE A 596 3.58 4.59 2.06
N ALA A 597 4.72 4.15 2.61
CA ALA A 597 4.76 3.51 3.92
C ALA A 597 4.29 4.45 5.03
N SER A 598 4.68 5.72 4.99
CA SER A 598 4.28 6.70 6.00
C SER A 598 2.77 6.99 5.97
N ILE A 599 2.16 7.03 4.77
CA ILE A 599 0.74 7.34 4.57
C ILE A 599 -0.14 6.14 4.94
N VAL A 600 0.18 4.99 4.36
CA VAL A 600 -0.69 3.80 4.41
C VAL A 600 -0.54 3.06 5.75
N LEU A 601 0.67 3.05 6.33
CA LEU A 601 0.94 2.30 7.55
C LEU A 601 0.11 2.79 8.75
N GLY A 602 -0.03 4.10 8.93
CA GLY A 602 -0.81 4.68 10.03
C GLY A 602 -2.24 4.16 10.04
N THR A 603 -2.91 4.19 8.91
CA THR A 603 -4.27 3.70 8.74
C THR A 603 -4.41 2.18 8.86
N ILE A 604 -3.48 1.44 8.26
CA ILE A 604 -3.47 -0.03 8.36
C ILE A 604 -3.23 -0.46 9.79
N GLN A 605 -2.22 0.08 10.46
CA GLN A 605 -1.92 -0.26 11.85
C GLN A 605 -3.07 0.15 12.77
N LEU A 606 -3.65 1.34 12.59
CA LEU A 606 -4.82 1.79 13.34
C LEU A 606 -6.00 0.83 13.15
N GLY A 607 -6.33 0.44 11.92
CA GLY A 607 -7.42 -0.47 11.61
C GLY A 607 -7.20 -1.90 12.10
N ALA A 608 -5.98 -2.43 11.96
CA ALA A 608 -5.66 -3.82 12.29
C ALA A 608 -5.40 -4.06 13.79
N THR A 609 -5.03 -3.04 14.56
CA THR A 609 -4.66 -3.22 15.98
C THR A 609 -5.70 -2.68 16.97
N VAL A 610 -6.67 -1.91 16.50
CA VAL A 610 -7.79 -1.46 17.33
C VAL A 610 -8.60 -2.64 17.88
N ASP A 611 -8.61 -3.75 17.18
CA ASP A 611 -9.33 -4.98 17.55
C ASP A 611 -8.84 -5.53 18.89
N TYR A 612 -7.55 -5.49 19.17
CA TYR A 612 -6.97 -5.90 20.46
C TYR A 612 -7.47 -5.02 21.60
N ALA A 613 -7.54 -3.70 21.36
CA ALA A 613 -8.02 -2.75 22.34
C ALA A 613 -9.51 -2.92 22.62
N ILE A 614 -10.32 -3.13 21.58
CA ILE A 614 -11.76 -3.41 21.69
C ILE A 614 -12.01 -4.72 22.44
N LEU A 615 -11.25 -5.78 22.14
CA LEU A 615 -11.37 -7.08 22.80
C LEU A 615 -11.12 -6.95 24.31
N LEU A 616 -9.98 -6.35 24.71
CA LEU A 616 -9.62 -6.18 26.12
C LEU A 616 -10.64 -5.31 26.85
N THR A 617 -11.05 -4.20 26.24
CA THR A 617 -12.00 -3.25 26.84
C THR A 617 -13.40 -3.84 26.96
N SER A 618 -13.85 -4.61 25.97
CA SER A 618 -15.15 -5.31 26.00
C SER A 618 -15.18 -6.36 27.10
N ARG A 619 -14.08 -7.12 27.27
CA ARG A 619 -13.99 -8.10 28.35
C ARG A 619 -13.94 -7.45 29.71
N PHE A 620 -13.19 -6.36 29.85
CA PHE A 620 -13.17 -5.57 31.08
C PHE A 620 -14.59 -5.09 31.46
N LYS A 621 -15.34 -4.55 30.48
CA LYS A 621 -16.75 -4.16 30.69
C LYS A 621 -17.63 -5.34 31.12
N GLU A 622 -17.45 -6.51 30.50
CA GLU A 622 -18.21 -7.72 30.84
C GLU A 622 -17.96 -8.17 32.28
N GLU A 623 -16.71 -8.16 32.73
CA GLU A 623 -16.35 -8.58 34.09
C GLU A 623 -16.82 -7.55 35.16
N LEU A 624 -16.82 -6.26 34.85
CA LEU A 624 -17.47 -5.24 35.68
C LEU A 624 -18.98 -5.49 35.78
N ALA A 625 -19.64 -5.87 34.69
CA ALA A 625 -21.07 -6.20 34.70
C ALA A 625 -21.38 -7.49 35.47
N ASN A 626 -20.42 -8.42 35.60
CA ASN A 626 -20.49 -9.60 36.45
C ASN A 626 -20.33 -9.30 37.95
N GLY A 627 -20.02 -8.06 38.32
CA GLY A 627 -19.91 -7.60 39.73
C GLY A 627 -18.52 -7.65 40.31
N TYR A 628 -17.46 -7.88 39.50
CA TYR A 628 -16.09 -7.81 40.00
C TYR A 628 -15.65 -6.34 40.16
N ASP A 629 -14.77 -6.10 41.14
CA ASP A 629 -14.13 -4.79 41.27
C ASP A 629 -13.23 -4.51 40.03
N LYS A 630 -12.86 -3.25 39.84
CA LYS A 630 -12.09 -2.84 38.66
C LYS A 630 -10.74 -3.54 38.49
N TYR A 631 -10.06 -3.85 39.60
CA TYR A 631 -8.74 -4.48 39.55
C TYR A 631 -8.86 -5.96 39.23
N GLU A 632 -9.81 -6.65 39.87
CA GLU A 632 -10.07 -8.07 39.56
C GLU A 632 -10.70 -8.23 38.18
N ALA A 633 -11.63 -7.35 37.77
CA ALA A 633 -12.20 -7.32 36.41
C ALA A 633 -11.12 -7.16 35.35
N MET A 634 -10.17 -6.22 35.53
CA MET A 634 -9.07 -6.03 34.58
C MET A 634 -8.10 -7.22 34.59
N LYS A 635 -7.81 -7.79 35.77
CA LYS A 635 -6.97 -8.98 35.87
C LYS A 635 -7.56 -10.16 35.10
N ILE A 636 -8.85 -10.43 35.27
CA ILE A 636 -9.58 -11.48 34.53
C ILE A 636 -9.58 -11.18 33.03
N ALA A 637 -9.79 -9.91 32.65
CA ALA A 637 -9.77 -9.51 31.24
C ALA A 637 -8.40 -9.79 30.59
N ILE A 638 -7.28 -9.44 31.24
CA ILE A 638 -5.93 -9.73 30.75
C ILE A 638 -5.69 -11.24 30.68
N GLN A 639 -6.12 -12.01 31.67
CA GLN A 639 -5.94 -13.48 31.68
C GLN A 639 -6.69 -14.16 30.54
N LYS A 640 -7.92 -13.74 30.27
CA LYS A 640 -8.77 -14.35 29.23
C LYS A 640 -8.43 -13.87 27.80
N CYS A 641 -8.11 -12.59 27.64
CA CYS A 641 -7.82 -12.03 26.31
C CYS A 641 -6.33 -12.09 25.94
N GLY A 642 -5.43 -12.15 26.91
CA GLY A 642 -3.99 -12.05 26.67
C GLY A 642 -3.46 -13.09 25.69
N ARG A 643 -3.95 -14.33 25.80
CA ARG A 643 -3.57 -15.40 24.87
C ARG A 643 -4.00 -15.07 23.43
N SER A 644 -5.23 -14.62 23.23
CA SER A 644 -5.74 -14.24 21.91
C SER A 644 -4.94 -13.07 21.34
N ILE A 645 -4.72 -12.01 22.12
CA ILE A 645 -3.97 -10.82 21.69
C ILE A 645 -2.53 -11.18 21.29
N VAL A 646 -1.86 -12.02 22.06
CA VAL A 646 -0.48 -12.45 21.77
C VAL A 646 -0.44 -13.34 20.53
N THR A 647 -1.35 -14.31 20.41
CA THR A 647 -1.42 -15.16 19.21
C THR A 647 -1.69 -14.33 17.97
N SER A 648 -2.64 -13.40 18.01
CA SER A 648 -2.97 -12.51 16.90
C SER A 648 -1.80 -11.58 16.54
N GLY A 649 -1.18 -10.93 17.52
CA GLY A 649 -0.02 -10.06 17.31
C GLY A 649 1.16 -10.80 16.65
N PHE A 650 1.48 -12.01 17.12
CA PHE A 650 2.52 -12.83 16.51
C PHE A 650 2.12 -13.40 15.15
N SER A 651 0.84 -13.72 14.92
CA SER A 651 0.36 -14.15 13.60
C SER A 651 0.48 -13.03 12.56
N PHE A 652 0.11 -11.79 12.94
CA PHE A 652 0.28 -10.63 12.08
C PHE A 652 1.77 -10.32 11.85
N PHE A 653 2.59 -10.37 12.88
CA PHE A 653 4.04 -10.25 12.77
C PHE A 653 4.61 -11.27 11.79
N SER A 654 4.26 -12.54 11.93
CA SER A 654 4.81 -13.62 11.13
C SER A 654 4.37 -13.55 9.67
N SER A 655 3.13 -13.13 9.39
CA SER A 655 2.63 -12.97 8.03
C SER A 655 3.35 -11.85 7.26
N THR A 656 3.83 -10.83 7.97
CA THR A 656 4.46 -9.65 7.35
C THR A 656 5.98 -9.70 7.37
N ILE A 657 6.61 -10.15 8.47
CA ILE A 657 8.08 -10.13 8.60
C ILE A 657 8.78 -11.01 7.56
N GLY A 658 8.20 -12.16 7.22
CA GLY A 658 8.77 -13.06 6.21
C GLY A 658 8.92 -12.37 4.86
N VAL A 659 7.92 -11.61 4.47
CA VAL A 659 7.94 -10.81 3.23
C VAL A 659 8.91 -9.65 3.36
N GLY A 660 8.91 -8.95 4.50
CA GLY A 660 9.86 -7.87 4.77
C GLY A 660 11.33 -8.28 4.64
N ILE A 661 11.66 -9.55 4.91
CA ILE A 661 13.03 -10.07 4.79
C ILE A 661 13.33 -10.58 3.37
N ILE A 662 12.35 -11.18 2.69
CA ILE A 662 12.57 -11.87 1.40
C ILE A 662 12.45 -10.91 0.23
N SER A 663 11.58 -9.90 0.32
CA SER A 663 11.34 -8.97 -0.78
C SER A 663 12.59 -8.13 -1.09
N LYS A 664 12.96 -8.13 -2.37
CA LYS A 664 13.96 -7.24 -2.95
C LYS A 664 13.36 -5.91 -3.41
N LEU A 665 12.03 -5.83 -3.55
CA LEU A 665 11.32 -4.57 -3.75
C LEU A 665 11.29 -3.82 -2.42
N GLU A 666 12.13 -2.80 -2.27
CA GLU A 666 12.30 -2.10 -0.99
C GLU A 666 11.01 -1.51 -0.46
N MET A 667 10.13 -1.03 -1.33
CA MET A 667 8.83 -0.51 -0.96
C MET A 667 7.96 -1.56 -0.24
N ILE A 668 7.89 -2.79 -0.76
CA ILE A 668 7.15 -3.90 -0.16
C ILE A 668 7.85 -4.37 1.11
N SER A 669 9.18 -4.53 1.07
CA SER A 669 10.01 -4.91 2.21
C SER A 669 9.83 -3.96 3.38
N SER A 670 9.95 -2.65 3.14
CA SER A 670 9.78 -1.61 4.16
C SER A 670 8.37 -1.60 4.75
N LEU A 671 7.33 -1.65 3.91
CA LEU A 671 5.93 -1.72 4.36
C LEU A 671 5.70 -2.92 5.26
N CYS A 672 6.09 -4.11 4.83
CA CYS A 672 5.90 -5.35 5.59
C CYS A 672 6.70 -5.38 6.89
N SER A 673 7.94 -4.88 6.89
CA SER A 673 8.79 -4.78 8.09
C SER A 673 8.22 -3.80 9.12
N LEU A 674 7.72 -2.64 8.65
CA LEU A 674 7.07 -1.65 9.51
C LEU A 674 5.76 -2.19 10.10
N MET A 675 4.96 -2.93 9.31
CA MET A 675 3.74 -3.56 9.80
C MET A 675 4.05 -4.66 10.83
N ALA A 676 5.05 -5.49 10.59
CA ALA A 676 5.49 -6.51 11.55
C ALA A 676 5.89 -5.87 12.89
N ARG A 677 6.74 -4.86 12.86
CA ARG A 677 7.16 -4.13 14.06
C ARG A 677 5.98 -3.44 14.73
N GLY A 678 5.09 -2.82 13.95
CA GLY A 678 3.88 -2.17 14.43
C GLY A 678 2.94 -3.12 15.19
N ALA A 679 2.76 -4.36 14.71
CA ALA A 679 1.96 -5.38 15.37
C ALA A 679 2.50 -5.71 16.77
N ILE A 680 3.81 -5.90 16.90
CA ILE A 680 4.46 -6.19 18.17
C ILE A 680 4.36 -5.00 19.13
N ILE A 681 4.64 -3.77 18.66
CA ILE A 681 4.53 -2.56 19.49
C ILE A 681 3.09 -2.39 19.99
N SER A 682 2.10 -2.50 19.10
CA SER A 682 0.68 -2.38 19.45
C SER A 682 0.25 -3.45 20.46
N MET A 683 0.65 -4.70 20.26
CA MET A 683 0.39 -5.79 21.20
C MET A 683 0.91 -5.46 22.61
N PHE A 684 2.14 -4.96 22.72
CA PHE A 684 2.71 -4.54 24.01
C PHE A 684 1.97 -3.35 24.62
N VAL A 685 1.64 -2.33 23.84
CA VAL A 685 0.89 -1.16 24.33
C VAL A 685 -0.48 -1.58 24.86
N ILE A 686 -1.20 -2.45 24.12
CA ILE A 686 -2.53 -2.89 24.55
C ILE A 686 -2.48 -3.79 25.80
N LEU A 687 -1.51 -4.67 25.93
CA LEU A 687 -1.43 -5.58 27.09
C LEU A 687 -0.90 -4.90 28.35
N PHE A 688 0.02 -3.95 28.22
CA PHE A 688 0.73 -3.39 29.38
C PHE A 688 0.34 -1.94 29.69
N MET A 689 0.00 -1.12 28.70
CA MET A 689 -0.23 0.32 28.90
C MET A 689 -1.72 0.67 28.95
N LEU A 690 -2.54 0.12 28.04
CA LEU A 690 -3.98 0.37 27.99
C LEU A 690 -4.72 0.03 29.29
N PRO A 691 -4.41 -1.09 30.01
CA PRO A 691 -5.04 -1.37 31.30
C PRO A 691 -4.89 -0.25 32.30
N GLY A 692 -3.71 0.36 32.36
CA GLY A 692 -3.43 1.48 33.24
C GLY A 692 -4.24 2.74 32.89
N LEU A 693 -4.34 3.06 31.59
CA LEU A 693 -5.17 4.17 31.09
C LEU A 693 -6.65 3.99 31.49
N LEU A 694 -7.19 2.78 31.28
CA LEU A 694 -8.58 2.47 31.65
C LEU A 694 -8.84 2.54 33.15
N LEU A 695 -7.94 1.99 33.98
CA LEU A 695 -8.06 1.98 35.44
C LEU A 695 -7.96 3.39 36.06
N ILE A 696 -7.08 4.25 35.53
CA ILE A 696 -6.93 5.63 35.99
C ILE A 696 -8.14 6.47 35.59
N SER A 697 -8.68 6.25 34.40
CA SER A 697 -9.77 7.03 33.82
C SER A 697 -11.17 6.51 34.23
N GLU A 698 -11.29 5.55 35.15
CA GLU A 698 -12.56 4.92 35.53
C GLU A 698 -13.67 5.93 35.83
N LYS A 699 -13.39 6.94 36.67
CA LYS A 699 -14.38 7.98 37.03
C LYS A 699 -14.85 8.80 35.83
N LEU A 700 -13.98 9.00 34.83
CA LEU A 700 -14.33 9.68 33.59
C LEU A 700 -15.19 8.76 32.71
N ILE A 701 -14.83 7.48 32.63
CA ILE A 701 -15.58 6.47 31.87
C ILE A 701 -17.00 6.33 32.45
N GLU A 702 -17.15 6.29 33.78
CA GLU A 702 -18.43 6.21 34.46
C GLU A 702 -19.36 7.40 34.13
N LYS A 703 -18.80 8.62 34.11
CA LYS A 703 -19.56 9.84 33.83
C LYS A 703 -19.97 9.98 32.36
N THR A 704 -19.17 9.45 31.43
CA THR A 704 -19.31 9.69 29.98
C THR A 704 -19.82 8.47 29.20
N SER A 705 -20.05 7.35 29.89
CA SER A 705 -20.49 6.09 29.25
C SER A 705 -21.90 5.69 29.71
N LYS A 706 -22.66 5.15 28.77
CA LYS A 706 -23.97 4.58 29.06
C LYS A 706 -23.83 3.07 29.29
N ASP A 707 -24.22 2.61 30.50
CA ASP A 707 -24.22 1.19 30.88
C ASP A 707 -22.83 0.50 30.79
N PHE A 708 -21.73 1.24 31.04
CA PHE A 708 -20.39 0.65 31.09
C PHE A 708 -20.07 0.08 32.47
N ILE A 709 -20.38 0.83 33.54
CA ILE A 709 -20.28 0.38 34.92
C ILE A 709 -21.72 0.21 35.41
N PRO A 710 -22.08 -0.93 36.05
CA PRO A 710 -23.40 -1.10 36.64
C PRO A 710 -23.63 0.00 37.71
N LYS A 711 -24.72 0.74 37.61
CA LYS A 711 -25.16 1.62 38.68
C LYS A 711 -25.64 0.72 39.82
N ASN A 712 -24.99 0.82 41.00
CA ASN A 712 -25.47 0.21 42.24
C ASN A 712 -26.86 0.70 42.61
#